data_faef7769f0f203a1a27495debdd94ca1
#
_entry.id   faef7769f0f203a1a27495debdd94ca1
#
_cell.length_a   1.000
_cell.length_b   1.000
_cell.length_c   1.000
_cell.angle_alpha   90.00
_cell.angle_beta   90.00
_cell.angle_gamma   90.00
#
_symmetry.space_group_name_H-M   'P 1'
#
loop_
_entity.id
_entity.type
_entity.pdbx_description
1 polymer ?
#
loop_
_entity_poly.entity_id
_entity_poly.type
_entity_poly.pdbx_seq_one_letter_code
_entity_poly.pdbx_strand_id
1 'polypeptide(L)'
;MASISNQICSADQAICNNIASVGNRDLLSQNILSQLRNLIEGIIVFTHSANPEESFHYDKVSLAMEVVKQNGRLNFLAKFHKLIQKSASHYTFDGDTSERLMLKYYEYLLRTRKMMNVHYGLNILNNLEAFPIDQDPSLREYHERIADQINTSMVSNQQLLTPERYYIHKTRPFFVNEEIFYEVTFYRAINKATKADRVIAFTSIDITDKYSAMLTLQQDAITVIGYTMPIIIIRQWEVSIRPCEFDNLAKLLTISKKVQANSKEYRFIMNILTTESSNLLDIIDMPDNKYEVVKANATNGVVSPKLFPILDKARYIIRPKLAGHNIIRYLMLTMFNKTLKSQFDRGGCANLSALSLKYACIPFDQMPFCTSLSGHNPRYWDLVESLDTADKQHELLVRKVKNNVDHQGVLYTPVAELSQYDNLDTLIRTFNNNLYYKHRSTRKLISDKGHVFVAGYEIDTAAIVTKLKGKSSHGIQGYTEAVERWLSDSNRDIDDALKVTALKQLFCKSYVALIYGAAGTGKSTMVNHIANYFNDKQKLFLAHTNPAVDNLKRKVSAQNSVFRTISSQCYTAENTNYDVLIIDECSTVSNADLLSVLEKTSFDLLVLVGDIYQIESIQFGNWFSAISSFIPSDSIFELQTPYRTSKQSLLNFWNKVRSIDDDIAESIAQNDYSSVLNSKLFQPSANDEIILCLNYDGLYGINNVNRFMQSSNPNPVYTWRETIFKVGDPILFSETGRFTPVIYNNLKGRIKAIQQAPGWIQFDVWLDRPVSQFDVLHLNELTWISSSVVRFTVYDHPGTSDEDDDSYNTTIPFQVAYAVSIHKAQGLEYESVKIVITDANEDDVSHSIFYTAVTRARKHLKIFWTPETQQSVLNKLSKKTNTKDVHLLKARCGL
;
A
#
# COMPACT_ATOMS: atom_id res chain seq x y z
N MET A 1 -5.69 -49.48 -5.17
CA MET A 1 -5.77 -48.07 -4.75
C MET A 1 -5.24 -48.00 -3.31
N ALA A 2 -4.54 -46.92 -2.96
CA ALA A 2 -4.05 -46.75 -1.59
C ALA A 2 -5.24 -46.56 -0.62
N SER A 3 -5.11 -47.07 0.61
CA SER A 3 -6.09 -46.75 1.66
C SER A 3 -5.95 -45.28 2.08
N ILE A 4 -6.97 -44.76 2.72
CA ILE A 4 -6.96 -43.37 3.25
C ILE A 4 -5.77 -43.16 4.21
N SER A 5 -5.50 -44.18 5.06
CA SER A 5 -4.33 -44.16 5.96
C SER A 5 -3.02 -44.10 5.20
N ASN A 6 -2.87 -44.85 4.15
CA ASN A 6 -1.65 -44.85 3.31
C ASN A 6 -1.46 -43.51 2.60
N GLN A 7 -2.55 -42.88 2.12
CA GLN A 7 -2.53 -41.54 1.51
C GLN A 7 -2.02 -40.49 2.51
N ILE A 8 -2.58 -40.49 3.72
CA ILE A 8 -2.19 -39.53 4.77
C ILE A 8 -0.73 -39.76 5.18
N CYS A 9 -0.31 -41.00 5.47
CA CYS A 9 1.06 -41.31 5.93
C CYS A 9 2.12 -40.99 4.86
N SER A 10 1.83 -41.28 3.58
CA SER A 10 2.77 -41.00 2.49
C SER A 10 2.94 -39.48 2.29
N ALA A 11 1.85 -38.73 2.37
CA ALA A 11 1.91 -37.28 2.24
C ALA A 11 2.60 -36.63 3.44
N ASP A 12 2.31 -37.10 4.65
CA ASP A 12 2.96 -36.68 5.89
C ASP A 12 4.48 -36.87 5.84
N GLN A 13 4.92 -38.07 5.48
CA GLN A 13 6.33 -38.40 5.38
C GLN A 13 7.04 -37.55 4.33
N ALA A 14 6.42 -37.30 3.20
CA ALA A 14 6.98 -36.43 2.16
C ALA A 14 7.11 -34.97 2.62
N ILE A 15 6.11 -34.45 3.34
CA ILE A 15 6.18 -33.09 3.91
C ILE A 15 7.31 -33.01 4.94
N CYS A 16 7.37 -33.97 5.88
CA CYS A 16 8.40 -34.03 6.91
C CYS A 16 9.82 -34.10 6.31
N ASN A 17 10.02 -34.89 5.27
CA ASN A 17 11.30 -35.00 4.58
C ASN A 17 11.70 -33.69 3.88
N ASN A 18 10.75 -32.98 3.26
CA ASN A 18 11.00 -31.68 2.64
C ASN A 18 11.36 -30.61 3.70
N ILE A 19 10.67 -30.58 4.82
CA ILE A 19 10.98 -29.69 5.95
C ILE A 19 12.42 -29.94 6.44
N ALA A 20 12.85 -31.19 6.54
CA ALA A 20 14.18 -31.54 7.00
C ALA A 20 15.30 -31.21 5.99
N SER A 21 15.01 -31.19 4.69
CA SER A 21 16.04 -31.13 3.62
C SER A 21 16.12 -29.78 2.90
N VAL A 22 15.09 -28.94 2.92
CA VAL A 22 15.00 -27.72 2.14
C VAL A 22 15.05 -26.50 3.04
N GLY A 23 16.20 -25.81 3.08
CA GLY A 23 16.39 -24.59 3.85
C GLY A 23 15.85 -23.32 3.17
N ASN A 24 15.52 -23.36 1.87
CA ASN A 24 14.98 -22.21 1.12
C ASN A 24 13.44 -22.25 1.14
N ARG A 25 12.80 -21.20 1.66
CA ARG A 25 11.35 -21.07 1.85
C ARG A 25 10.56 -21.16 0.55
N ASP A 26 11.03 -20.50 -0.50
CA ASP A 26 10.35 -20.46 -1.79
C ASP A 26 10.29 -21.86 -2.41
N LEU A 27 11.42 -22.58 -2.37
CA LEU A 27 11.51 -23.96 -2.85
C LEU A 27 10.68 -24.90 -1.97
N LEU A 28 10.71 -24.73 -0.65
CA LEU A 28 9.91 -25.57 0.25
C LEU A 28 8.42 -25.38 -0.02
N SER A 29 7.94 -24.13 -0.10
CA SER A 29 6.52 -23.86 -0.33
C SER A 29 6.00 -24.44 -1.64
N GLN A 30 6.84 -24.49 -2.69
CA GLN A 30 6.51 -25.14 -3.97
C GLN A 30 6.55 -26.66 -3.89
N ASN A 31 7.60 -27.21 -3.28
CA ASN A 31 7.81 -28.65 -3.23
C ASN A 31 6.76 -29.39 -2.39
N ILE A 32 6.24 -28.74 -1.33
CA ILE A 32 5.24 -29.38 -0.46
C ILE A 32 3.80 -29.18 -0.95
N LEU A 33 3.53 -28.29 -1.93
CA LEU A 33 2.17 -27.97 -2.36
C LEU A 33 1.32 -29.20 -2.75
N SER A 34 1.87 -30.09 -3.57
CA SER A 34 1.17 -31.31 -3.98
C SER A 34 0.94 -32.25 -2.80
N GLN A 35 1.88 -32.34 -1.89
CA GLN A 35 1.78 -33.19 -0.70
C GLN A 35 0.84 -32.58 0.35
N LEU A 36 0.81 -31.26 0.50
CA LEU A 36 -0.21 -30.57 1.32
C LEU A 36 -1.61 -30.88 0.79
N ARG A 37 -1.80 -30.83 -0.52
CA ARG A 37 -3.08 -31.19 -1.12
C ARG A 37 -3.46 -32.65 -0.81
N ASN A 38 -2.55 -33.58 -1.04
CA ASN A 38 -2.77 -35.01 -0.79
C ASN A 38 -3.08 -35.29 0.69
N LEU A 39 -2.36 -34.63 1.60
CA LEU A 39 -2.58 -34.75 3.05
C LEU A 39 -3.99 -34.26 3.41
N ILE A 40 -4.37 -33.07 3.00
CA ILE A 40 -5.64 -32.46 3.38
C ILE A 40 -6.82 -33.18 2.74
N GLU A 41 -6.73 -33.58 1.47
CA GLU A 41 -7.78 -34.39 0.82
C GLU A 41 -7.94 -35.73 1.52
N GLY A 42 -6.85 -36.40 1.90
CA GLY A 42 -6.87 -37.62 2.70
C GLY A 42 -7.56 -37.43 4.05
N ILE A 43 -7.23 -36.37 4.78
CA ILE A 43 -7.81 -36.03 6.08
C ILE A 43 -9.31 -35.69 5.95
N ILE A 44 -9.70 -34.92 4.94
CA ILE A 44 -11.11 -34.57 4.68
C ILE A 44 -11.94 -35.83 4.44
N VAL A 45 -11.46 -36.78 3.61
CA VAL A 45 -12.15 -38.05 3.37
C VAL A 45 -12.17 -38.88 4.65
N PHE A 46 -11.09 -38.93 5.41
CA PHE A 46 -11.01 -39.64 6.70
C PHE A 46 -12.03 -39.10 7.72
N THR A 47 -12.16 -37.79 7.86
CA THR A 47 -13.15 -37.20 8.79
C THR A 47 -14.59 -37.52 8.41
N HIS A 48 -14.85 -37.82 7.13
CA HIS A 48 -16.18 -38.22 6.66
C HIS A 48 -16.44 -39.70 6.81
N SER A 49 -15.47 -40.55 6.45
CA SER A 49 -15.69 -42.01 6.47
C SER A 49 -15.43 -42.65 7.82
N ALA A 50 -14.60 -42.04 8.67
CA ALA A 50 -14.08 -42.52 9.93
C ALA A 50 -13.43 -43.95 9.84
N ASN A 51 -13.12 -44.43 8.64
CA ASN A 51 -12.52 -45.74 8.39
C ASN A 51 -11.16 -45.56 7.66
N PRO A 52 -10.01 -45.79 8.34
CA PRO A 52 -8.68 -45.59 7.80
C PRO A 52 -8.31 -46.58 6.68
N GLU A 53 -8.93 -47.77 6.68
CA GLU A 53 -8.64 -48.81 5.69
C GLU A 53 -9.45 -48.69 4.40
N GLU A 54 -10.37 -47.77 4.36
CA GLU A 54 -11.18 -47.50 3.16
C GLU A 54 -10.29 -47.02 2.00
N SER A 55 -10.61 -47.41 0.76
CA SER A 55 -9.88 -46.96 -0.42
C SER A 55 -10.13 -45.46 -0.69
N PHE A 56 -9.05 -44.73 -0.91
CA PHE A 56 -9.10 -43.32 -1.27
C PHE A 56 -9.58 -43.13 -2.72
N HIS A 57 -10.60 -42.28 -2.91
CA HIS A 57 -11.12 -41.92 -4.24
C HIS A 57 -11.38 -40.42 -4.28
N TYR A 58 -10.95 -39.78 -5.36
CA TYR A 58 -11.14 -38.31 -5.53
C TYR A 58 -12.62 -37.87 -5.57
N ASP A 59 -13.52 -38.73 -6.04
CA ASP A 59 -14.95 -38.42 -6.05
C ASP A 59 -15.52 -38.23 -4.64
N LYS A 60 -14.94 -38.92 -3.64
CA LYS A 60 -15.33 -38.78 -2.24
C LYS A 60 -14.91 -37.44 -1.63
N VAL A 61 -13.86 -36.80 -2.15
CA VAL A 61 -13.39 -35.51 -1.64
C VAL A 61 -14.47 -34.45 -1.75
N SER A 62 -15.20 -34.40 -2.87
CA SER A 62 -16.28 -33.42 -3.05
C SER A 62 -17.43 -33.61 -2.05
N LEU A 63 -17.83 -34.83 -1.77
CA LEU A 63 -18.86 -35.14 -0.79
C LEU A 63 -18.41 -34.85 0.62
N ALA A 64 -17.20 -35.30 0.98
CA ALA A 64 -16.62 -35.03 2.30
C ALA A 64 -16.39 -33.53 2.55
N MET A 65 -16.00 -32.78 1.52
CA MET A 65 -15.81 -31.34 1.59
C MET A 65 -17.10 -30.59 1.96
N GLU A 66 -18.26 -31.06 1.48
CA GLU A 66 -19.55 -30.46 1.85
C GLU A 66 -19.86 -30.64 3.33
N VAL A 67 -19.52 -31.80 3.90
CA VAL A 67 -19.69 -32.08 5.32
C VAL A 67 -18.73 -31.25 6.18
N VAL A 68 -17.46 -31.15 5.76
CA VAL A 68 -16.42 -30.36 6.43
C VAL A 68 -16.77 -28.87 6.46
N LYS A 69 -17.32 -28.32 5.38
CA LYS A 69 -17.75 -26.91 5.30
C LYS A 69 -18.89 -26.57 6.27
N GLN A 70 -19.76 -27.53 6.54
CA GLN A 70 -20.91 -27.36 7.45
C GLN A 70 -20.55 -27.57 8.94
N ASN A 71 -19.37 -28.11 9.21
CA ASN A 71 -18.90 -28.33 10.58
C ASN A 71 -17.90 -27.24 10.98
N GLY A 72 -18.33 -26.29 11.80
CA GLY A 72 -17.54 -25.14 12.22
C GLY A 72 -16.16 -25.49 12.79
N ARG A 73 -15.99 -26.68 13.38
CA ARG A 73 -14.68 -27.16 13.88
C ARG A 73 -13.76 -27.63 12.75
N LEU A 74 -14.28 -28.10 11.64
CA LEU A 74 -13.55 -28.68 10.51
C LEU A 74 -13.40 -27.71 9.33
N ASN A 75 -14.12 -26.60 9.35
CA ASN A 75 -14.16 -25.64 8.23
C ASN A 75 -12.77 -25.13 7.84
N PHE A 76 -11.82 -25.07 8.77
CA PHE A 76 -10.45 -24.66 8.47
C PHE A 76 -9.77 -25.59 7.44
N LEU A 77 -10.13 -26.89 7.38
CA LEU A 77 -9.64 -27.83 6.37
C LEU A 77 -10.11 -27.43 4.96
N ALA A 78 -11.36 -27.01 4.82
CA ALA A 78 -11.89 -26.51 3.56
C ALA A 78 -11.19 -25.20 3.13
N LYS A 79 -10.92 -24.29 4.07
CA LYS A 79 -10.16 -23.06 3.83
C LYS A 79 -8.73 -23.38 3.41
N PHE A 80 -8.08 -24.33 4.08
CA PHE A 80 -6.73 -24.75 3.76
C PHE A 80 -6.66 -25.39 2.36
N HIS A 81 -7.58 -26.28 2.04
CA HIS A 81 -7.67 -26.89 0.71
C HIS A 81 -7.85 -25.82 -0.38
N LYS A 82 -8.74 -24.85 -0.16
CA LYS A 82 -8.93 -23.71 -1.07
C LYS A 82 -7.67 -22.85 -1.22
N LEU A 83 -6.92 -22.61 -0.13
CA LEU A 83 -5.64 -21.92 -0.16
C LEU A 83 -4.61 -22.68 -0.99
N ILE A 84 -4.45 -23.98 -0.78
CA ILE A 84 -3.51 -24.84 -1.51
C ILE A 84 -3.83 -24.85 -3.01
N GLN A 85 -5.10 -25.01 -3.39
CA GLN A 85 -5.52 -24.98 -4.79
C GLN A 85 -5.16 -23.65 -5.46
N LYS A 86 -5.37 -22.53 -4.78
CA LYS A 86 -5.03 -21.19 -5.27
C LYS A 86 -3.52 -21.01 -5.40
N SER A 87 -2.76 -21.45 -4.42
CA SER A 87 -1.30 -21.34 -4.42
C SER A 87 -0.66 -22.16 -5.55
N ALA A 88 -1.17 -23.35 -5.82
CA ALA A 88 -0.68 -24.21 -6.91
C ALA A 88 -0.84 -23.57 -8.29
N SER A 89 -1.91 -22.79 -8.49
CA SER A 89 -2.19 -22.17 -9.79
C SER A 89 -1.44 -20.85 -10.01
N HIS A 90 -0.98 -20.16 -8.95
CA HIS A 90 -0.67 -18.73 -9.04
C HIS A 90 0.42 -18.23 -8.07
N TYR A 91 1.39 -19.06 -7.76
CA TYR A 91 2.44 -18.83 -6.77
C TYR A 91 3.22 -17.49 -6.87
N THR A 92 3.28 -16.87 -8.05
CA THR A 92 4.17 -15.73 -8.31
C THR A 92 3.46 -14.42 -8.70
N PHE A 93 2.14 -14.34 -8.57
CA PHE A 93 1.41 -13.29 -9.31
C PHE A 93 1.31 -11.91 -8.66
N ASP A 94 1.32 -11.81 -7.34
CA ASP A 94 1.07 -10.50 -6.72
C ASP A 94 1.60 -10.46 -5.28
N GLY A 95 2.80 -10.01 -5.04
CA GLY A 95 3.21 -9.36 -3.79
C GLY A 95 2.86 -9.99 -2.43
N ASP A 96 2.19 -11.14 -2.40
CA ASP A 96 2.11 -11.98 -1.21
C ASP A 96 3.40 -12.79 -1.18
N THR A 97 4.33 -12.30 -0.41
CA THR A 97 5.62 -12.93 -0.17
C THR A 97 5.43 -14.40 0.21
N SER A 98 6.38 -15.24 -0.18
CA SER A 98 6.51 -16.63 0.29
C SER A 98 6.35 -16.73 1.81
N GLU A 99 6.78 -15.71 2.55
CA GLU A 99 6.61 -15.58 4.00
C GLU A 99 5.15 -15.67 4.45
N ARG A 100 4.24 -14.93 3.83
CA ARG A 100 2.81 -14.97 4.21
C ARG A 100 2.19 -16.35 3.95
N LEU A 101 2.53 -16.96 2.83
CA LEU A 101 2.09 -18.32 2.53
C LEU A 101 2.65 -19.33 3.53
N MET A 102 3.93 -19.23 3.85
CA MET A 102 4.57 -20.09 4.84
C MET A 102 3.95 -19.96 6.22
N LEU A 103 3.68 -18.72 6.70
CA LEU A 103 2.95 -18.49 7.95
C LEU A 103 1.55 -19.11 7.93
N LYS A 104 0.82 -19.01 6.80
CA LYS A 104 -0.51 -19.61 6.65
C LYS A 104 -0.44 -21.14 6.56
N TYR A 105 0.54 -21.70 5.88
CA TYR A 105 0.73 -23.16 5.84
C TYR A 105 1.04 -23.69 7.25
N TYR A 106 1.93 -23.04 7.97
CA TYR A 106 2.27 -23.42 9.34
C TYR A 106 1.05 -23.34 10.27
N GLU A 107 0.28 -22.27 10.21
CA GLU A 107 -0.99 -22.13 10.97
C GLU A 107 -1.93 -23.32 10.72
N TYR A 108 -2.18 -23.63 9.46
CA TYR A 108 -3.10 -24.73 9.11
C TYR A 108 -2.52 -26.11 9.43
N LEU A 109 -1.22 -26.31 9.30
CA LEU A 109 -0.54 -27.57 9.67
C LEU A 109 -0.59 -27.79 11.19
N LEU A 110 -0.35 -26.76 12.00
CA LEU A 110 -0.52 -26.83 13.46
C LEU A 110 -1.95 -27.20 13.86
N ARG A 111 -2.95 -26.56 13.27
CA ARG A 111 -4.37 -26.88 13.49
C ARG A 111 -4.68 -28.33 13.09
N THR A 112 -4.17 -28.76 11.95
CA THR A 112 -4.35 -30.13 11.45
C THR A 112 -3.71 -31.15 12.39
N ARG A 113 -2.45 -30.94 12.80
CA ARG A 113 -1.74 -31.78 13.77
C ARG A 113 -2.51 -31.89 15.08
N LYS A 114 -2.92 -30.77 15.65
CA LYS A 114 -3.68 -30.73 16.92
C LYS A 114 -5.02 -31.46 16.80
N MET A 115 -5.74 -31.25 15.69
CA MET A 115 -7.02 -31.93 15.43
C MET A 115 -6.85 -33.44 15.30
N MET A 116 -5.88 -33.90 14.50
CA MET A 116 -5.64 -35.33 14.27
C MET A 116 -5.18 -36.04 15.54
N ASN A 117 -4.34 -35.40 16.34
CA ASN A 117 -3.90 -35.97 17.63
C ASN A 117 -5.06 -36.05 18.62
N VAL A 118 -5.77 -34.90 18.87
CA VAL A 118 -6.79 -34.82 19.94
C VAL A 118 -8.03 -35.64 19.62
N HIS A 119 -8.53 -35.63 18.37
CA HIS A 119 -9.80 -36.26 18.02
C HIS A 119 -9.66 -37.66 17.44
N TYR A 120 -8.51 -38.00 16.88
CA TYR A 120 -8.30 -39.28 16.17
C TYR A 120 -7.13 -40.10 16.72
N GLY A 121 -6.32 -39.52 17.62
CA GLY A 121 -5.14 -40.20 18.19
C GLY A 121 -4.02 -40.45 17.16
N LEU A 122 -4.03 -39.75 16.05
CA LEU A 122 -3.05 -39.90 14.99
C LEU A 122 -1.97 -38.83 15.10
N ASN A 123 -0.71 -39.26 15.25
CA ASN A 123 0.45 -38.39 15.31
C ASN A 123 1.01 -38.18 13.87
N ILE A 124 0.85 -37.00 13.34
CA ILE A 124 1.37 -36.56 12.04
C ILE A 124 2.18 -35.26 12.19
N LEU A 125 2.97 -34.91 11.20
CA LEU A 125 3.78 -33.69 11.15
C LEU A 125 4.71 -33.54 12.37
N ASN A 126 5.45 -34.60 12.67
CA ASN A 126 6.25 -34.72 13.90
C ASN A 126 7.46 -33.76 13.96
N ASN A 127 7.91 -33.21 12.82
CA ASN A 127 9.04 -32.25 12.75
C ASN A 127 8.61 -30.84 12.38
N LEU A 128 7.34 -30.49 12.69
CA LEU A 128 6.80 -29.19 12.33
C LEU A 128 7.52 -28.01 13.02
N GLU A 129 8.24 -28.26 14.13
CA GLU A 129 9.09 -27.29 14.81
C GLU A 129 10.24 -26.77 13.90
N ALA A 130 10.68 -27.60 12.97
CA ALA A 130 11.74 -27.24 12.00
C ALA A 130 11.18 -26.53 10.75
N PHE A 131 9.86 -26.26 10.71
CA PHE A 131 9.26 -25.55 9.58
C PHE A 131 9.81 -24.12 9.54
N PRO A 132 10.36 -23.67 8.40
CA PRO A 132 11.09 -22.41 8.32
C PRO A 132 10.14 -21.20 8.29
N ILE A 133 9.53 -20.95 9.43
CA ILE A 133 8.89 -19.65 9.70
C ILE A 133 9.91 -18.76 10.37
N ASP A 134 10.22 -17.61 9.76
CA ASP A 134 11.04 -16.62 10.44
C ASP A 134 10.21 -15.94 11.50
N GLN A 135 10.51 -16.27 12.71
CA GLN A 135 10.22 -15.42 13.85
C GLN A 135 11.50 -14.63 14.09
N ASP A 136 11.50 -13.36 13.69
CA ASP A 136 12.57 -12.43 14.03
C ASP A 136 12.87 -12.56 15.53
N PRO A 137 14.09 -12.96 15.91
CA PRO A 137 14.47 -13.11 17.31
C PRO A 137 14.20 -11.85 18.14
N SER A 138 14.25 -10.66 17.51
CA SER A 138 13.94 -9.38 18.15
C SER A 138 12.44 -9.23 18.49
N LEU A 139 11.56 -10.01 17.86
CA LEU A 139 10.12 -10.03 18.14
C LEU A 139 9.71 -11.10 19.15
N ARG A 140 10.61 -12.02 19.49
CA ARG A 140 10.27 -13.18 20.36
C ARG A 140 9.75 -12.72 21.72
N GLU A 141 10.51 -11.87 22.43
CA GLU A 141 10.08 -11.34 23.74
C GLU A 141 8.72 -10.65 23.65
N TYR A 142 8.52 -9.87 22.60
CA TYR A 142 7.26 -9.17 22.36
C TYR A 142 6.09 -10.13 22.20
N HIS A 143 6.22 -11.15 21.37
CA HIS A 143 5.17 -12.14 21.14
C HIS A 143 4.91 -12.99 22.39
N GLU A 144 5.96 -13.41 23.12
CA GLU A 144 5.82 -14.15 24.36
C GLU A 144 5.05 -13.34 25.42
N ARG A 145 5.42 -12.05 25.63
CA ARG A 145 4.73 -11.17 26.58
C ARG A 145 3.26 -10.95 26.21
N ILE A 146 2.95 -10.83 24.91
CA ILE A 146 1.57 -10.70 24.45
C ILE A 146 0.79 -11.98 24.68
N ALA A 147 1.35 -13.14 24.35
CA ALA A 147 0.70 -14.42 24.55
C ALA A 147 0.40 -14.66 26.04
N ASP A 148 1.37 -14.40 26.93
CA ASP A 148 1.18 -14.49 28.38
C ASP A 148 0.07 -13.55 28.86
N GLN A 149 0.04 -12.32 28.33
CA GLN A 149 -0.97 -11.34 28.72
C GLN A 149 -2.37 -11.72 28.21
N ILE A 150 -2.49 -12.27 27.00
CA ILE A 150 -3.77 -12.80 26.50
C ILE A 150 -4.28 -13.92 27.40
N ASN A 151 -3.42 -14.88 27.75
CA ASN A 151 -3.78 -16.02 28.59
C ASN A 151 -4.15 -15.59 30.01
N THR A 152 -3.40 -14.65 30.60
CA THR A 152 -3.67 -14.12 31.96
C THR A 152 -4.94 -13.29 31.98
N SER A 153 -5.15 -12.44 30.97
CA SER A 153 -6.35 -11.59 30.93
C SER A 153 -7.64 -12.36 30.69
N MET A 154 -7.58 -13.60 30.18
CA MET A 154 -8.77 -14.47 30.12
C MET A 154 -9.37 -14.76 31.49
N VAL A 155 -8.57 -14.66 32.54
CA VAL A 155 -8.98 -14.98 33.94
C VAL A 155 -9.34 -13.71 34.72
N SER A 156 -8.92 -12.52 34.25
CA SER A 156 -9.10 -11.27 35.00
C SER A 156 -10.41 -10.55 34.65
N ASN A 157 -11.09 -9.99 35.69
CA ASN A 157 -12.29 -9.14 35.55
C ASN A 157 -11.93 -7.68 35.24
N GLN A 158 -11.07 -7.43 34.23
CA GLN A 158 -10.76 -6.09 33.79
C GLN A 158 -11.91 -5.46 33.01
N GLN A 159 -11.97 -4.12 33.01
CA GLN A 159 -13.04 -3.37 32.35
C GLN A 159 -12.96 -3.54 30.82
N LEU A 160 -13.99 -4.14 30.25
CA LEU A 160 -14.19 -4.25 28.81
C LEU A 160 -14.71 -2.91 28.26
N LEU A 161 -14.23 -2.53 27.08
CA LEU A 161 -14.78 -1.38 26.36
C LEU A 161 -16.11 -1.78 25.72
N THR A 162 -16.99 -0.78 25.52
CA THR A 162 -18.25 -0.98 24.80
C THR A 162 -17.97 -1.51 23.40
N PRO A 163 -18.67 -2.55 22.94
CA PRO A 163 -18.48 -3.07 21.59
C PRO A 163 -18.73 -2.02 20.52
N GLU A 164 -17.81 -1.90 19.58
CA GLU A 164 -17.88 -0.95 18.45
C GLU A 164 -17.58 -1.67 17.14
N ARG A 165 -18.01 -1.09 16.02
CA ARG A 165 -17.80 -1.67 14.69
C ARG A 165 -16.51 -1.15 14.06
N TYR A 166 -15.67 -2.09 13.57
CA TYR A 166 -14.39 -1.82 12.95
C TYR A 166 -14.25 -2.52 11.60
N TYR A 167 -13.54 -1.92 10.66
CA TYR A 167 -13.00 -2.60 9.50
C TYR A 167 -11.73 -3.33 9.88
N ILE A 168 -11.65 -4.60 9.58
CA ILE A 168 -10.44 -5.40 9.74
C ILE A 168 -9.56 -5.18 8.50
N HIS A 169 -8.37 -4.65 8.71
CA HIS A 169 -7.45 -4.37 7.61
C HIS A 169 -6.54 -5.54 7.28
N LYS A 170 -6.02 -6.19 8.34
CA LYS A 170 -5.08 -7.31 8.23
C LYS A 170 -5.13 -8.15 9.49
N THR A 171 -5.00 -9.45 9.31
CA THR A 171 -4.81 -10.42 10.39
C THR A 171 -3.53 -11.19 10.09
N ARG A 172 -2.56 -11.18 11.02
CA ARG A 172 -1.29 -11.88 10.90
C ARG A 172 -1.16 -12.87 12.06
N PRO A 173 -0.99 -14.18 11.80
CA PRO A 173 -0.73 -15.14 12.85
C PRO A 173 0.70 -15.01 13.37
N PHE A 174 0.88 -15.24 14.68
CA PHE A 174 2.16 -15.49 15.31
C PHE A 174 2.04 -16.65 16.28
N PHE A 175 3.16 -17.24 16.65
CA PHE A 175 3.17 -18.54 17.32
C PHE A 175 4.05 -18.47 18.56
N VAL A 176 3.51 -18.93 19.69
CA VAL A 176 4.22 -19.05 20.97
C VAL A 176 3.89 -20.39 21.57
N ASN A 177 4.89 -21.22 21.82
CA ASN A 177 4.73 -22.57 22.40
C ASN A 177 3.70 -23.41 21.64
N GLU A 178 3.73 -23.39 20.31
CA GLU A 178 2.80 -24.08 19.40
C GLU A 178 1.32 -23.59 19.50
N GLU A 179 1.05 -22.56 20.27
CA GLU A 179 -0.24 -21.89 20.27
C GLU A 179 -0.29 -20.78 19.24
N ILE A 180 -1.47 -20.59 18.65
CA ILE A 180 -1.69 -19.64 17.56
C ILE A 180 -2.34 -18.39 18.15
N PHE A 181 -1.71 -17.27 17.93
CA PHE A 181 -2.21 -15.94 18.25
C PHE A 181 -2.26 -15.08 17.00
N TYR A 182 -3.00 -13.99 17.04
CA TYR A 182 -3.16 -13.08 15.91
C TYR A 182 -2.87 -11.65 16.30
N GLU A 183 -2.07 -10.97 15.49
CA GLU A 183 -2.00 -9.52 15.43
C GLU A 183 -3.05 -9.04 14.43
N VAL A 184 -4.00 -8.23 14.90
CA VAL A 184 -5.11 -7.72 14.10
C VAL A 184 -4.98 -6.21 13.96
N THR A 185 -4.82 -5.74 12.73
CA THR A 185 -4.86 -4.31 12.41
C THR A 185 -6.28 -3.95 11.99
N PHE A 186 -6.88 -2.95 12.65
CA PHE A 186 -8.25 -2.51 12.39
C PHE A 186 -8.39 -1.00 12.56
N TYR A 187 -9.51 -0.44 12.11
CA TYR A 187 -9.87 0.96 12.28
C TYR A 187 -11.39 1.11 12.32
N ARG A 188 -11.91 2.20 12.91
CA ARG A 188 -13.36 2.40 13.03
C ARG A 188 -14.04 2.32 11.66
N ALA A 189 -15.22 1.71 11.63
CA ALA A 189 -16.01 1.55 10.41
C ALA A 189 -16.73 2.86 10.04
N ILE A 190 -15.94 3.86 9.65
CA ILE A 190 -16.36 5.19 9.16
C ILE A 190 -15.79 5.45 7.77
N ASN A 191 -16.44 6.32 6.98
CA ASN A 191 -16.05 6.54 5.58
C ASN A 191 -14.73 7.30 5.41
N LYS A 192 -14.38 8.16 6.36
CA LYS A 192 -13.22 9.07 6.28
C LYS A 192 -11.98 8.59 7.05
N ALA A 193 -11.99 7.36 7.54
CA ALA A 193 -10.81 6.78 8.19
C ALA A 193 -9.59 6.75 7.27
N THR A 194 -8.43 7.05 7.82
CA THR A 194 -7.14 7.11 7.15
C THR A 194 -6.23 5.95 7.60
N LYS A 195 -5.07 5.80 6.97
CA LYS A 195 -4.06 4.82 7.43
C LYS A 195 -3.54 5.13 8.85
N ALA A 196 -3.63 6.40 9.27
CA ALA A 196 -3.21 6.83 10.59
C ALA A 196 -4.17 6.41 11.72
N ASP A 197 -5.44 6.14 11.38
CA ASP A 197 -6.45 5.69 12.34
C ASP A 197 -6.37 4.18 12.62
N ARG A 198 -5.42 3.48 12.01
CA ARG A 198 -5.23 2.06 12.23
C ARG A 198 -4.67 1.79 13.61
N VAL A 199 -5.25 0.81 14.26
CA VAL A 199 -4.87 0.35 15.59
C VAL A 199 -4.53 -1.13 15.50
N ILE A 200 -3.59 -1.58 16.34
CA ILE A 200 -3.18 -2.96 16.45
C ILE A 200 -3.75 -3.53 17.74
N ALA A 201 -4.35 -4.70 17.66
CA ALA A 201 -4.75 -5.49 18.80
C ALA A 201 -4.36 -6.96 18.62
N PHE A 202 -4.45 -7.72 19.70
CA PHE A 202 -4.03 -9.10 19.77
C PHE A 202 -5.15 -10.00 20.26
N THR A 203 -5.17 -11.24 19.78
CA THR A 203 -6.18 -12.22 20.15
C THR A 203 -5.70 -13.64 19.87
N SER A 204 -6.32 -14.62 20.53
CA SER A 204 -6.24 -16.03 20.16
C SER A 204 -7.38 -16.49 19.23
N ILE A 205 -8.28 -15.58 18.86
CA ILE A 205 -9.46 -15.86 18.02
C ILE A 205 -9.12 -15.66 16.55
N ASP A 206 -9.49 -16.60 15.69
CA ASP A 206 -9.38 -16.48 14.23
C ASP A 206 -10.45 -15.51 13.68
N ILE A 207 -10.04 -14.31 13.30
CA ILE A 207 -10.92 -13.25 12.83
C ILE A 207 -10.77 -13.09 11.30
N THR A 208 -11.90 -13.04 10.56
CA THR A 208 -11.88 -12.76 9.13
C THR A 208 -11.50 -11.30 8.84
N ASP A 209 -10.76 -11.08 7.77
CA ASP A 209 -10.39 -9.74 7.28
C ASP A 209 -11.32 -9.22 6.15
N LYS A 210 -12.43 -9.91 5.88
CA LYS A 210 -13.29 -9.58 4.73
C LYS A 210 -14.34 -8.52 5.02
N TYR A 211 -14.84 -8.48 6.24
CA TYR A 211 -15.96 -7.61 6.61
C TYR A 211 -15.65 -6.76 7.83
N SER A 212 -16.44 -5.70 8.02
CA SER A 212 -16.47 -5.03 9.31
C SER A 212 -17.00 -5.98 10.39
N ALA A 213 -16.48 -5.82 11.60
CA ALA A 213 -16.82 -6.65 12.76
C ALA A 213 -17.09 -5.78 13.99
N MET A 214 -18.02 -6.23 14.83
CA MET A 214 -18.14 -5.73 16.20
C MET A 214 -17.03 -6.35 17.03
N LEU A 215 -16.21 -5.53 17.67
CA LEU A 215 -15.13 -5.98 18.54
C LEU A 215 -15.37 -5.51 19.97
N THR A 216 -15.21 -6.42 20.92
CA THR A 216 -15.12 -6.10 22.35
C THR A 216 -13.64 -6.04 22.70
N LEU A 217 -13.16 -4.85 23.05
CA LEU A 217 -11.76 -4.58 23.31
C LEU A 217 -11.47 -4.48 24.80
N GLN A 218 -10.27 -4.89 25.19
CA GLN A 218 -9.70 -4.70 26.51
C GLN A 218 -8.39 -3.95 26.38
N GLN A 219 -8.20 -2.89 27.15
CA GLN A 219 -6.92 -2.21 27.25
C GLN A 219 -6.03 -2.90 28.28
N ASP A 220 -4.77 -3.08 27.94
CA ASP A 220 -3.78 -3.69 28.80
C ASP A 220 -2.37 -3.12 28.52
N ALA A 221 -1.35 -3.64 29.20
CA ALA A 221 0.02 -3.21 28.98
C ALA A 221 1.00 -4.37 29.13
N ILE A 222 2.04 -4.33 28.31
CA ILE A 222 3.19 -5.25 28.43
C ILE A 222 4.47 -4.45 28.66
N THR A 223 5.46 -5.07 29.27
CA THR A 223 6.82 -4.48 29.36
C THR A 223 7.75 -5.28 28.45
N VAL A 224 8.31 -4.59 27.46
CA VAL A 224 9.22 -5.17 26.48
C VAL A 224 10.38 -4.20 26.23
N ILE A 225 11.62 -4.72 26.15
CA ILE A 225 12.85 -3.92 25.96
C ILE A 225 12.98 -2.82 27.05
N GLY A 226 12.48 -3.07 28.26
CA GLY A 226 12.51 -2.11 29.37
C GLY A 226 11.48 -0.96 29.28
N TYR A 227 10.54 -0.98 28.33
CA TYR A 227 9.49 0.02 28.18
C TYR A 227 8.11 -0.61 28.41
N THR A 228 7.23 0.11 29.10
CA THR A 228 5.82 -0.27 29.22
C THR A 228 5.05 0.22 28.01
N MET A 229 4.47 -0.71 27.26
CA MET A 229 3.69 -0.44 26.07
C MET A 229 2.21 -0.79 26.31
N PRO A 230 1.29 0.15 26.10
CA PRO A 230 -0.13 -0.17 26.10
C PRO A 230 -0.46 -1.06 24.90
N ILE A 231 -1.21 -2.13 25.14
CA ILE A 231 -1.73 -3.04 24.12
C ILE A 231 -3.24 -3.09 24.19
N ILE A 232 -3.84 -3.58 23.12
CA ILE A 232 -5.28 -3.86 23.04
C ILE A 232 -5.47 -5.35 22.80
N ILE A 233 -6.37 -5.98 23.54
CA ILE A 233 -6.72 -7.38 23.38
C ILE A 233 -8.18 -7.46 22.88
N ILE A 234 -8.41 -8.22 21.81
CA ILE A 234 -9.77 -8.51 21.33
C ILE A 234 -10.30 -9.72 22.09
N ARG A 235 -11.37 -9.50 22.87
CA ARG A 235 -12.00 -10.50 23.72
C ARG A 235 -13.14 -11.25 23.05
N GLN A 236 -13.90 -10.53 22.22
CA GLN A 236 -15.01 -11.06 21.46
C GLN A 236 -15.11 -10.35 20.11
N TRP A 237 -15.64 -11.06 19.16
CA TRP A 237 -15.91 -10.51 17.83
C TRP A 237 -17.15 -11.16 17.20
N GLU A 238 -17.79 -10.41 16.34
CA GLU A 238 -18.80 -10.91 15.42
C GLU A 238 -18.75 -10.14 14.11
N VAL A 239 -19.01 -10.80 13.00
CA VAL A 239 -19.16 -10.12 11.71
C VAL A 239 -20.34 -9.15 11.80
N SER A 240 -20.12 -7.92 11.36
CA SER A 240 -21.12 -6.88 11.39
C SER A 240 -20.95 -5.93 10.20
N ILE A 241 -21.41 -6.37 9.04
CA ILE A 241 -21.38 -5.58 7.80
C ILE A 241 -22.27 -4.35 8.00
N ARG A 242 -21.77 -3.16 7.68
CA ARG A 242 -22.53 -1.94 7.87
C ARG A 242 -23.84 -1.95 7.06
N PRO A 243 -24.99 -1.63 7.65
CA PRO A 243 -26.27 -1.52 6.91
C PRO A 243 -26.18 -0.63 5.67
N CYS A 244 -25.45 0.51 5.75
CA CYS A 244 -25.26 1.40 4.60
C CYS A 244 -24.48 0.75 3.44
N GLU A 245 -23.68 -0.28 3.69
CA GLU A 245 -23.00 -1.05 2.64
C GLU A 245 -23.98 -1.89 1.85
N PHE A 246 -24.93 -2.54 2.53
CA PHE A 246 -26.05 -3.22 1.86
C PHE A 246 -26.95 -2.25 1.11
N ASP A 247 -27.20 -1.06 1.68
CA ASP A 247 -28.01 -0.04 1.02
C ASP A 247 -27.32 0.47 -0.26
N ASN A 248 -25.99 0.65 -0.23
CA ASN A 248 -25.23 1.03 -1.41
C ASN A 248 -25.14 -0.10 -2.44
N LEU A 249 -24.99 -1.36 -2.00
CA LEU A 249 -25.10 -2.53 -2.88
C LEU A 249 -26.52 -2.60 -3.53
N ALA A 250 -27.57 -2.37 -2.75
CA ALA A 250 -28.94 -2.31 -3.25
C ALA A 250 -29.13 -1.26 -4.35
N LYS A 251 -28.53 -0.06 -4.17
CA LYS A 251 -28.53 0.98 -5.22
C LYS A 251 -27.87 0.49 -6.51
N LEU A 252 -26.74 -0.21 -6.42
CA LEU A 252 -26.05 -0.79 -7.57
C LEU A 252 -26.96 -1.83 -8.28
N LEU A 253 -27.70 -2.62 -7.51
CA LEU A 253 -28.62 -3.64 -7.99
C LEU A 253 -30.01 -3.08 -8.40
N THR A 254 -30.19 -1.77 -8.37
CA THR A 254 -31.48 -1.08 -8.68
C THR A 254 -32.62 -1.47 -7.75
N ILE A 255 -32.31 -1.74 -6.48
CA ILE A 255 -33.28 -2.07 -5.43
C ILE A 255 -33.42 -0.91 -4.45
N SER A 256 -34.65 -0.51 -4.15
CA SER A 256 -34.96 0.52 -3.15
C SER A 256 -35.32 -0.14 -1.81
N LYS A 257 -34.33 -0.54 -1.04
CA LYS A 257 -34.49 -1.13 0.32
C LYS A 257 -33.45 -0.52 1.25
N LYS A 258 -33.80 -0.40 2.54
CA LYS A 258 -32.89 0.01 3.61
C LYS A 258 -32.79 -1.11 4.64
N VAL A 259 -31.58 -1.62 4.83
CA VAL A 259 -31.27 -2.66 5.81
C VAL A 259 -31.13 -2.04 7.20
N GLN A 260 -31.47 -2.79 8.24
CA GLN A 260 -31.36 -2.37 9.63
C GLN A 260 -30.61 -3.43 10.43
N ALA A 261 -29.63 -3.03 11.22
CA ALA A 261 -28.80 -3.93 12.02
C ALA A 261 -29.59 -4.73 13.06
N ASN A 262 -30.71 -4.19 13.55
CA ASN A 262 -31.58 -4.86 14.50
C ASN A 262 -32.58 -5.84 13.86
N SER A 263 -32.64 -5.93 12.52
CA SER A 263 -33.56 -6.86 11.85
C SER A 263 -33.14 -8.33 12.07
N LYS A 264 -34.14 -9.22 12.12
CA LYS A 264 -33.91 -10.66 12.31
C LYS A 264 -33.05 -11.24 11.18
N GLU A 265 -33.36 -10.91 9.93
CA GLU A 265 -32.63 -11.38 8.76
C GLU A 265 -31.16 -10.93 8.77
N TYR A 266 -30.88 -9.70 9.16
CA TYR A 266 -29.52 -9.20 9.28
C TYR A 266 -28.74 -9.97 10.36
N ARG A 267 -29.26 -10.06 11.59
CA ARG A 267 -28.60 -10.78 12.67
C ARG A 267 -28.37 -12.25 12.34
N PHE A 268 -29.33 -12.89 11.68
CA PHE A 268 -29.21 -14.28 11.28
C PHE A 268 -28.05 -14.48 10.28
N ILE A 269 -27.93 -13.62 9.27
CA ILE A 269 -26.83 -13.69 8.30
C ILE A 269 -25.49 -13.37 8.99
N MET A 270 -25.40 -12.34 9.83
CA MET A 270 -24.15 -12.01 10.56
C MET A 270 -23.71 -13.17 11.44
N ASN A 271 -24.66 -13.85 12.09
CA ASN A 271 -24.34 -15.03 12.90
C ASN A 271 -23.78 -16.18 12.05
N ILE A 272 -24.35 -16.48 10.87
CA ILE A 272 -23.79 -17.48 9.95
C ILE A 272 -22.36 -17.11 9.54
N LEU A 273 -22.15 -15.86 9.11
CA LEU A 273 -20.82 -15.40 8.70
C LEU A 273 -19.79 -15.50 9.82
N THR A 274 -20.21 -15.32 11.08
CA THR A 274 -19.35 -15.41 12.26
C THR A 274 -19.07 -16.86 12.63
N THR A 275 -20.12 -17.67 12.85
CA THR A 275 -20.00 -19.02 13.40
C THR A 275 -19.43 -20.04 12.42
N GLU A 276 -19.78 -19.91 11.13
CA GLU A 276 -19.27 -20.77 10.07
C GLU A 276 -17.99 -20.19 9.43
N SER A 277 -17.55 -19.01 9.84
CA SER A 277 -16.44 -18.28 9.24
C SER A 277 -16.55 -18.23 7.71
N SER A 278 -17.77 -18.10 7.21
CA SER A 278 -18.13 -18.04 5.78
C SER A 278 -18.14 -16.60 5.27
N ASN A 279 -18.31 -16.44 3.98
CA ASN A 279 -18.51 -15.13 3.34
C ASN A 279 -19.86 -15.07 2.62
N LEU A 280 -20.29 -13.88 2.18
CA LEU A 280 -21.55 -13.71 1.47
C LEU A 280 -21.63 -14.52 0.16
N LEU A 281 -20.49 -14.76 -0.50
CA LEU A 281 -20.47 -15.58 -1.72
C LEU A 281 -20.75 -17.04 -1.42
N ASP A 282 -20.34 -17.56 -0.27
CA ASP A 282 -20.67 -18.93 0.14
C ASP A 282 -22.20 -19.09 0.28
N ILE A 283 -22.89 -18.05 0.74
CA ILE A 283 -24.39 -18.02 0.79
C ILE A 283 -24.99 -17.93 -0.61
N ILE A 284 -24.44 -17.05 -1.46
CA ILE A 284 -24.92 -16.86 -2.85
C ILE A 284 -24.73 -18.13 -3.69
N ASP A 285 -23.63 -18.84 -3.50
CA ASP A 285 -23.27 -20.04 -4.27
C ASP A 285 -23.95 -21.33 -3.76
N MET A 286 -24.68 -21.27 -2.62
CA MET A 286 -25.43 -22.43 -2.11
C MET A 286 -26.37 -23.03 -3.16
N PRO A 287 -26.59 -24.35 -3.19
CA PRO A 287 -27.69 -24.98 -3.94
C PRO A 287 -29.03 -24.36 -3.58
N ASP A 288 -29.98 -24.35 -4.54
CA ASP A 288 -31.23 -23.62 -4.37
C ASP A 288 -32.03 -24.12 -3.15
N ASN A 289 -32.07 -25.44 -2.94
CA ASN A 289 -32.73 -26.03 -1.76
C ASN A 289 -32.14 -25.55 -0.43
N LYS A 290 -30.82 -25.44 -0.31
CA LYS A 290 -30.16 -24.94 0.91
C LYS A 290 -30.39 -23.46 1.10
N TYR A 291 -30.28 -22.68 0.02
CA TYR A 291 -30.50 -21.24 0.06
C TYR A 291 -31.91 -20.89 0.53
N GLU A 292 -32.92 -21.58 0.02
CA GLU A 292 -34.31 -21.36 0.43
C GLU A 292 -34.55 -21.74 1.90
N VAL A 293 -33.88 -22.75 2.44
CA VAL A 293 -33.93 -23.06 3.88
C VAL A 293 -33.31 -21.94 4.72
N VAL A 294 -32.15 -21.44 4.33
CA VAL A 294 -31.50 -20.30 5.01
C VAL A 294 -32.40 -19.07 4.98
N LYS A 295 -32.99 -18.76 3.81
CA LYS A 295 -33.90 -17.64 3.62
C LYS A 295 -35.17 -17.79 4.46
N ALA A 296 -35.79 -18.97 4.47
CA ALA A 296 -37.00 -19.25 5.25
C ALA A 296 -36.74 -19.04 6.76
N ASN A 297 -35.60 -19.56 7.27
CA ASN A 297 -35.23 -19.39 8.68
C ASN A 297 -34.97 -17.92 9.06
N ALA A 298 -34.27 -17.20 8.20
CA ALA A 298 -33.94 -15.78 8.41
C ALA A 298 -35.19 -14.87 8.35
N THR A 299 -36.12 -15.18 7.44
CA THR A 299 -37.31 -14.35 7.18
C THR A 299 -38.55 -14.80 7.95
N ASN A 300 -38.51 -15.91 8.70
CA ASN A 300 -39.62 -16.40 9.51
C ASN A 300 -40.10 -15.32 10.47
N GLY A 301 -41.38 -14.89 10.35
CA GLY A 301 -41.97 -13.83 11.15
C GLY A 301 -41.59 -12.41 10.73
N VAL A 302 -40.89 -12.22 9.62
CA VAL A 302 -40.55 -10.91 9.06
C VAL A 302 -41.59 -10.51 8.02
N VAL A 303 -42.36 -9.44 8.29
CA VAL A 303 -43.44 -8.98 7.39
C VAL A 303 -42.90 -8.42 6.07
N SER A 304 -41.78 -7.74 6.09
CA SER A 304 -41.17 -7.13 4.88
C SER A 304 -39.64 -7.32 4.90
N PRO A 305 -39.16 -8.41 4.32
CA PRO A 305 -37.71 -8.63 4.19
C PRO A 305 -37.03 -7.50 3.42
N LYS A 306 -35.86 -7.09 3.88
CA LYS A 306 -35.07 -5.98 3.29
C LYS A 306 -33.71 -6.46 2.78
N LEU A 307 -33.09 -7.42 3.45
CA LEU A 307 -31.79 -7.96 3.07
C LEU A 307 -31.91 -9.03 1.98
N PHE A 308 -32.84 -10.00 2.14
CA PHE A 308 -32.95 -11.09 1.16
C PHE A 308 -33.32 -10.64 -0.27
N PRO A 309 -34.12 -9.60 -0.51
CA PRO A 309 -34.31 -9.08 -1.86
C PRO A 309 -33.00 -8.65 -2.53
N ILE A 310 -32.01 -8.16 -1.75
CA ILE A 310 -30.69 -7.77 -2.25
C ILE A 310 -29.90 -9.04 -2.61
N LEU A 311 -29.87 -10.03 -1.72
CA LEU A 311 -29.20 -11.31 -1.96
C LEU A 311 -29.82 -12.08 -3.13
N ASP A 312 -31.15 -12.12 -3.23
CA ASP A 312 -31.88 -12.76 -4.35
C ASP A 312 -31.51 -12.12 -5.69
N LYS A 313 -31.46 -10.78 -5.76
CA LYS A 313 -31.09 -10.06 -6.98
C LYS A 313 -29.62 -10.28 -7.34
N ALA A 314 -28.73 -10.26 -6.35
CA ALA A 314 -27.31 -10.57 -6.56
C ALA A 314 -27.16 -12.01 -7.09
N ARG A 315 -27.86 -12.98 -6.48
CA ARG A 315 -27.88 -14.38 -6.92
C ARG A 315 -28.40 -14.55 -8.35
N TYR A 316 -29.49 -13.84 -8.71
CA TYR A 316 -30.05 -13.81 -10.07
C TYR A 316 -29.04 -13.31 -11.12
N ILE A 317 -28.13 -12.42 -10.77
CA ILE A 317 -27.07 -11.91 -11.66
C ILE A 317 -25.87 -12.86 -11.70
N ILE A 318 -25.47 -13.35 -10.53
CA ILE A 318 -24.23 -14.10 -10.35
C ILE A 318 -24.33 -15.53 -10.91
N ARG A 319 -25.38 -16.27 -10.57
CA ARG A 319 -25.48 -17.70 -10.95
C ARG A 319 -25.55 -17.94 -12.45
N PRO A 320 -26.37 -17.23 -13.23
CA PRO A 320 -26.38 -17.39 -14.69
C PRO A 320 -25.24 -16.61 -15.39
N LYS A 321 -24.29 -16.01 -14.63
CA LYS A 321 -23.18 -15.22 -15.14
C LYS A 321 -23.60 -14.09 -16.07
N LEU A 322 -24.64 -13.34 -15.70
CA LEU A 322 -25.09 -12.17 -16.46
C LEU A 322 -24.02 -11.07 -16.44
N ALA A 323 -24.06 -10.16 -17.41
CA ALA A 323 -23.13 -9.03 -17.45
C ALA A 323 -23.16 -8.22 -16.13
N GLY A 324 -22.01 -7.93 -15.55
CA GLY A 324 -21.88 -7.31 -14.23
C GLY A 324 -21.67 -8.32 -13.09
N HIS A 325 -21.78 -9.63 -13.32
CA HIS A 325 -21.66 -10.65 -12.27
C HIS A 325 -20.29 -10.62 -11.57
N ASN A 326 -19.20 -10.41 -12.30
CA ASN A 326 -17.86 -10.34 -11.71
C ASN A 326 -17.72 -9.17 -10.73
N ILE A 327 -18.26 -8.00 -11.10
CA ILE A 327 -18.25 -6.82 -10.25
C ILE A 327 -19.05 -7.08 -8.98
N ILE A 328 -20.27 -7.60 -9.11
CA ILE A 328 -21.15 -7.87 -7.96
C ILE A 328 -20.51 -8.92 -7.02
N ARG A 329 -19.93 -10.01 -7.57
CA ARG A 329 -19.19 -11.00 -6.76
C ARG A 329 -18.08 -10.37 -5.96
N TYR A 330 -17.22 -9.58 -6.61
CA TYR A 330 -16.10 -8.93 -5.93
C TYR A 330 -16.58 -7.95 -4.84
N LEU A 331 -17.58 -7.12 -5.13
CA LEU A 331 -18.14 -6.18 -4.18
C LEU A 331 -18.77 -6.88 -2.97
N MET A 332 -19.44 -8.02 -3.18
CA MET A 332 -20.00 -8.81 -2.08
C MET A 332 -18.94 -9.52 -1.22
N LEU A 333 -17.78 -9.87 -1.80
CA LEU A 333 -16.69 -10.41 -1.01
C LEU A 333 -16.09 -9.38 -0.05
N THR A 334 -15.98 -8.13 -0.49
CA THR A 334 -15.25 -7.09 0.26
C THR A 334 -16.17 -6.16 1.05
N MET A 335 -17.40 -5.94 0.62
CA MET A 335 -18.42 -5.07 1.23
C MET A 335 -17.87 -3.77 1.83
N PHE A 336 -16.96 -3.10 1.10
CA PHE A 336 -16.33 -1.88 1.56
C PHE A 336 -17.05 -0.64 1.02
N ASN A 337 -17.59 0.20 1.91
CA ASN A 337 -18.51 1.28 1.57
C ASN A 337 -17.97 2.26 0.51
N LYS A 338 -16.73 2.71 0.65
CA LYS A 338 -16.08 3.62 -0.30
C LYS A 338 -15.98 3.00 -1.70
N THR A 339 -15.67 1.70 -1.78
CA THR A 339 -15.58 0.98 -3.05
C THR A 339 -16.96 0.86 -3.70
N LEU A 340 -17.99 0.47 -2.94
CA LEU A 340 -19.37 0.39 -3.42
C LEU A 340 -19.83 1.73 -4.02
N LYS A 341 -19.66 2.82 -3.27
CA LYS A 341 -20.06 4.19 -3.71
C LYS A 341 -19.35 4.62 -4.99
N SER A 342 -18.06 4.29 -5.13
CA SER A 342 -17.30 4.71 -6.32
C SER A 342 -17.73 4.02 -7.61
N GLN A 343 -18.41 2.87 -7.54
CA GLN A 343 -18.95 2.18 -8.74
C GLN A 343 -20.32 2.72 -9.20
N PHE A 344 -21.02 3.45 -8.33
CA PHE A 344 -22.40 3.88 -8.59
C PHE A 344 -22.50 4.91 -9.70
N ASP A 345 -23.50 4.71 -10.61
CA ASP A 345 -23.99 5.70 -11.54
C ASP A 345 -25.54 5.70 -11.53
N ARG A 346 -26.16 6.88 -11.66
CA ARG A 346 -27.61 7.02 -11.61
C ARG A 346 -28.34 6.42 -12.81
N GLY A 347 -27.68 6.36 -13.95
CA GLY A 347 -28.22 5.74 -15.15
C GLY A 347 -27.86 4.25 -15.20
N GLY A 348 -28.81 3.36 -15.35
CA GLY A 348 -28.54 1.94 -15.55
C GLY A 348 -27.66 1.69 -16.79
N CYS A 349 -26.58 0.91 -16.63
CA CYS A 349 -25.69 0.55 -17.71
C CYS A 349 -26.26 -0.67 -18.48
N ALA A 350 -26.76 -0.48 -19.70
CA ALA A 350 -27.31 -1.56 -20.53
C ALA A 350 -26.29 -2.68 -20.77
N ASN A 351 -25.01 -2.36 -20.91
CA ASN A 351 -23.94 -3.35 -21.09
C ASN A 351 -23.64 -4.17 -19.82
N LEU A 352 -24.20 -3.79 -18.67
CA LEU A 352 -24.05 -4.45 -17.37
C LEU A 352 -25.43 -4.86 -16.81
N SER A 353 -26.29 -5.41 -17.62
CA SER A 353 -27.63 -5.90 -17.22
C SER A 353 -28.50 -4.81 -16.58
N ALA A 354 -28.37 -3.58 -17.04
CA ALA A 354 -29.08 -2.40 -16.53
C ALA A 354 -28.82 -2.08 -15.05
N LEU A 355 -27.71 -2.60 -14.49
CA LEU A 355 -27.26 -2.25 -13.15
C LEU A 355 -26.81 -0.79 -13.08
N SER A 356 -27.00 -0.14 -11.94
CA SER A 356 -26.55 1.25 -11.70
C SER A 356 -25.02 1.34 -11.50
N LEU A 357 -24.28 0.86 -12.49
CA LEU A 357 -22.82 0.79 -12.52
C LEU A 357 -22.24 1.71 -13.58
N LYS A 358 -21.15 2.37 -13.29
CA LYS A 358 -20.40 3.21 -14.24
C LYS A 358 -19.96 2.40 -15.46
N TYR A 359 -19.94 3.02 -16.63
CA TYR A 359 -19.39 2.41 -17.84
C TYR A 359 -17.93 1.98 -17.69
N ALA A 360 -17.16 2.67 -16.85
CA ALA A 360 -15.77 2.31 -16.53
C ALA A 360 -15.62 0.93 -15.87
N CYS A 361 -16.71 0.38 -15.31
CA CYS A 361 -16.74 -0.96 -14.72
C CYS A 361 -16.76 -2.09 -15.77
N ILE A 362 -17.15 -1.81 -17.03
CA ILE A 362 -17.23 -2.82 -18.10
C ILE A 362 -15.90 -3.57 -18.29
N PRO A 363 -14.74 -2.91 -18.41
CA PRO A 363 -13.49 -3.65 -18.53
C PRO A 363 -13.21 -4.58 -17.36
N PHE A 364 -13.59 -4.19 -16.13
CA PHE A 364 -13.45 -5.04 -14.95
C PHE A 364 -14.38 -6.26 -15.02
N ASP A 365 -15.63 -6.08 -15.46
CA ASP A 365 -16.57 -7.19 -15.59
C ASP A 365 -16.12 -8.24 -16.63
N GLN A 366 -15.55 -7.76 -17.74
CA GLN A 366 -15.03 -8.65 -18.79
C GLN A 366 -13.64 -9.23 -18.46
N MET A 367 -12.79 -8.44 -17.78
CA MET A 367 -11.36 -8.73 -17.54
C MET A 367 -10.93 -8.36 -16.12
N PRO A 368 -11.49 -9.00 -15.08
CA PRO A 368 -11.30 -8.57 -13.70
C PRO A 368 -9.85 -8.69 -13.22
N PHE A 369 -9.08 -9.62 -13.77
CA PHE A 369 -7.69 -9.83 -13.36
C PHE A 369 -6.70 -8.80 -13.91
N CYS A 370 -7.05 -8.06 -14.94
CA CYS A 370 -6.15 -7.09 -15.58
C CYS A 370 -6.64 -5.64 -15.53
N THR A 371 -7.80 -5.38 -14.94
CA THR A 371 -8.44 -4.06 -14.90
C THR A 371 -8.82 -3.69 -13.48
N SER A 372 -8.63 -2.44 -13.10
CA SER A 372 -9.06 -1.90 -11.80
C SER A 372 -10.51 -1.42 -11.83
N LEU A 373 -11.19 -1.48 -10.68
CA LEU A 373 -12.46 -0.80 -10.45
C LEU A 373 -12.25 0.71 -10.32
N SER A 374 -13.32 1.49 -10.50
CA SER A 374 -13.27 2.95 -10.27
C SER A 374 -12.83 3.27 -8.85
N GLY A 375 -11.70 3.99 -8.71
CA GLY A 375 -11.17 4.40 -7.39
C GLY A 375 -10.70 3.25 -6.49
N HIS A 376 -10.51 2.04 -7.04
CA HIS A 376 -10.10 0.87 -6.27
C HIS A 376 -9.30 -0.11 -7.15
N ASN A 377 -8.14 -0.53 -6.65
CA ASN A 377 -7.35 -1.57 -7.27
C ASN A 377 -7.53 -2.87 -6.47
N PRO A 378 -8.20 -3.90 -7.03
CA PRO A 378 -8.46 -5.15 -6.34
C PRO A 378 -7.17 -5.90 -6.02
N ARG A 379 -7.08 -6.43 -4.79
CA ARG A 379 -6.01 -7.36 -4.44
C ARG A 379 -6.18 -8.66 -5.21
N TYR A 380 -5.09 -9.23 -5.65
CA TYR A 380 -5.11 -10.49 -6.41
C TYR A 380 -5.85 -11.61 -5.66
N TRP A 381 -5.56 -11.80 -4.38
CA TRP A 381 -6.19 -12.83 -3.56
C TRP A 381 -7.69 -12.65 -3.38
N ASP A 382 -8.18 -11.40 -3.30
CA ASP A 382 -9.61 -11.11 -3.27
C ASP A 382 -10.28 -11.45 -4.62
N LEU A 383 -9.59 -11.21 -5.74
CA LEU A 383 -10.05 -11.62 -7.07
C LEU A 383 -10.16 -13.15 -7.19
N VAL A 384 -9.09 -13.86 -6.80
CA VAL A 384 -9.07 -15.34 -6.84
C VAL A 384 -10.08 -15.94 -5.88
N GLU A 385 -10.38 -15.28 -4.77
CA GLU A 385 -11.43 -15.74 -3.84
C GLU A 385 -12.85 -15.52 -4.34
N SER A 386 -13.08 -14.41 -5.05
CA SER A 386 -14.40 -14.05 -5.55
C SER A 386 -14.72 -14.63 -6.93
N LEU A 387 -13.71 -14.87 -7.76
CA LEU A 387 -13.90 -15.18 -9.18
C LEU A 387 -13.24 -16.51 -9.55
N ASP A 388 -13.80 -17.16 -10.57
CA ASP A 388 -13.21 -18.34 -11.16
C ASP A 388 -11.99 -17.93 -12.01
N THR A 389 -10.87 -18.63 -11.81
CA THR A 389 -9.62 -18.42 -12.55
C THR A 389 -9.47 -19.36 -13.74
N ALA A 390 -10.37 -20.34 -13.93
CA ALA A 390 -10.37 -21.21 -15.07
C ALA A 390 -10.45 -20.36 -16.36
N ASP A 391 -9.71 -20.74 -17.38
CA ASP A 391 -9.66 -20.05 -18.68
C ASP A 391 -9.22 -18.57 -18.65
N LYS A 392 -8.61 -18.09 -17.55
CA LYS A 392 -8.17 -16.71 -17.36
C LYS A 392 -6.67 -16.48 -17.59
N GLN A 393 -5.97 -17.44 -18.15
CA GLN A 393 -4.50 -17.34 -18.36
C GLN A 393 -4.11 -16.10 -19.20
N HIS A 394 -4.93 -15.70 -20.17
CA HIS A 394 -4.72 -14.50 -20.96
C HIS A 394 -4.81 -13.19 -20.14
N GLU A 395 -5.67 -13.14 -19.13
CA GLU A 395 -5.76 -11.99 -18.22
C GLU A 395 -4.60 -11.97 -17.22
N LEU A 396 -4.21 -13.15 -16.71
CA LEU A 396 -3.09 -13.30 -15.80
C LEU A 396 -1.77 -12.92 -16.46
N LEU A 397 -1.56 -13.27 -17.72
CA LEU A 397 -0.43 -12.81 -18.52
C LEU A 397 -0.36 -11.27 -18.57
N VAL A 398 -1.49 -10.59 -18.84
CA VAL A 398 -1.53 -9.14 -18.86
C VAL A 398 -1.24 -8.54 -17.49
N ARG A 399 -1.79 -9.16 -16.43
CA ARG A 399 -1.50 -8.72 -15.05
C ARG A 399 -0.01 -8.80 -14.74
N LYS A 400 0.66 -9.90 -15.12
CA LYS A 400 2.12 -10.05 -14.96
C LYS A 400 2.88 -8.95 -15.69
N VAL A 401 2.56 -8.72 -16.97
CA VAL A 401 3.21 -7.66 -17.76
C VAL A 401 2.96 -6.28 -17.18
N LYS A 402 1.74 -5.98 -16.73
CA LYS A 402 1.43 -4.71 -16.05
C LYS A 402 2.19 -4.56 -14.73
N ASN A 403 2.27 -5.60 -13.93
CA ASN A 403 3.02 -5.56 -12.67
C ASN A 403 4.51 -5.29 -12.89
N ASN A 404 5.11 -5.85 -13.96
CA ASN A 404 6.48 -5.53 -14.33
C ASN A 404 6.64 -4.04 -14.67
N VAL A 405 5.66 -3.44 -15.34
CA VAL A 405 5.65 -1.99 -15.62
C VAL A 405 5.44 -1.18 -14.34
N ASP A 406 4.36 -1.45 -13.61
CA ASP A 406 3.90 -0.60 -12.50
C ASP A 406 4.81 -0.71 -11.25
N HIS A 407 5.38 -1.90 -10.97
CA HIS A 407 6.18 -2.14 -9.76
C HIS A 407 7.68 -2.20 -10.04
N GLN A 408 8.10 -2.70 -11.20
CA GLN A 408 9.52 -2.82 -11.53
C GLN A 408 10.02 -1.70 -12.45
N GLY A 409 9.12 -0.91 -13.06
CA GLY A 409 9.46 0.16 -14.00
C GLY A 409 9.96 -0.37 -15.35
N VAL A 410 9.75 -1.65 -15.69
CA VAL A 410 10.19 -2.30 -16.93
C VAL A 410 9.10 -2.20 -17.98
N LEU A 411 9.35 -1.41 -19.05
CA LEU A 411 8.37 -1.19 -20.12
C LEU A 411 8.16 -2.45 -20.98
N TYR A 412 9.23 -3.17 -21.26
CA TYR A 412 9.23 -4.32 -22.17
C TYR A 412 9.62 -5.60 -21.44
N THR A 413 8.62 -6.45 -21.13
CA THR A 413 8.83 -7.74 -20.45
C THR A 413 9.44 -8.75 -21.41
N PRO A 414 10.59 -9.37 -21.12
CA PRO A 414 11.17 -10.44 -21.93
C PRO A 414 10.26 -11.64 -22.01
N VAL A 415 10.15 -12.28 -23.19
CA VAL A 415 9.40 -13.53 -23.35
C VAL A 415 9.95 -14.64 -22.44
N ALA A 416 11.25 -14.63 -22.13
CA ALA A 416 11.86 -15.61 -21.22
C ALA A 416 11.28 -15.57 -19.80
N GLU A 417 10.82 -14.40 -19.32
CA GLU A 417 10.16 -14.25 -18.02
C GLU A 417 8.71 -14.73 -18.01
N LEU A 418 8.18 -15.09 -19.17
CA LEU A 418 6.81 -15.52 -19.38
C LEU A 418 6.73 -17.02 -19.73
N SER A 419 7.78 -17.79 -19.47
CA SER A 419 7.90 -19.22 -19.80
C SER A 419 6.85 -20.11 -19.14
N GLN A 420 6.21 -19.62 -18.06
CA GLN A 420 5.10 -20.31 -17.38
C GLN A 420 3.79 -20.29 -18.18
N TYR A 421 3.70 -19.50 -19.24
CA TYR A 421 2.51 -19.39 -20.07
C TYR A 421 2.70 -20.18 -21.37
N ASP A 422 1.90 -21.22 -21.53
CA ASP A 422 1.87 -21.97 -22.79
C ASP A 422 1.17 -21.15 -23.89
N ASN A 423 1.67 -21.22 -25.11
CA ASN A 423 1.05 -20.61 -26.30
C ASN A 423 0.81 -19.08 -26.17
N LEU A 424 1.84 -18.30 -25.80
CA LEU A 424 1.78 -16.86 -25.61
C LEU A 424 1.02 -16.12 -26.71
N ASP A 425 1.25 -16.41 -27.99
CA ASP A 425 0.58 -15.76 -29.12
C ASP A 425 -0.95 -15.98 -29.10
N THR A 426 -1.38 -17.14 -28.67
CA THR A 426 -2.82 -17.45 -28.54
C THR A 426 -3.41 -16.68 -27.37
N LEU A 427 -2.71 -16.59 -26.23
CA LEU A 427 -3.17 -15.82 -25.08
C LEU A 427 -3.26 -14.34 -25.42
N ILE A 428 -2.25 -13.78 -26.09
CA ILE A 428 -2.24 -12.36 -26.55
C ILE A 428 -3.42 -12.09 -27.49
N ARG A 429 -3.65 -12.97 -28.48
CA ARG A 429 -4.81 -12.81 -29.39
C ARG A 429 -6.11 -12.90 -28.66
N THR A 430 -6.30 -13.86 -27.76
CA THR A 430 -7.51 -14.02 -26.96
C THR A 430 -7.79 -12.77 -26.14
N PHE A 431 -6.77 -12.26 -25.43
CA PHE A 431 -6.89 -11.03 -24.67
C PHE A 431 -7.30 -9.84 -25.56
N ASN A 432 -6.56 -9.62 -26.65
CA ASN A 432 -6.78 -8.46 -27.52
C ASN A 432 -8.17 -8.49 -28.19
N ASN A 433 -8.69 -9.68 -28.55
CA ASN A 433 -10.02 -9.83 -29.11
C ASN A 433 -11.15 -9.54 -28.09
N ASN A 434 -10.92 -9.88 -26.82
CA ASN A 434 -11.88 -9.65 -25.74
C ASN A 434 -11.89 -8.19 -25.24
N LEU A 435 -10.94 -7.36 -25.66
CA LEU A 435 -10.86 -5.96 -25.23
C LEU A 435 -12.11 -5.17 -25.68
N TYR A 436 -12.70 -4.44 -24.74
CA TYR A 436 -13.72 -3.44 -25.04
C TYR A 436 -13.17 -2.42 -26.07
N TYR A 437 -13.95 -2.10 -27.08
CA TYR A 437 -13.48 -1.37 -28.25
C TYR A 437 -12.78 -0.02 -27.93
N LYS A 438 -13.26 0.71 -26.89
CA LYS A 438 -12.65 1.99 -26.48
C LYS A 438 -11.26 1.84 -25.87
N HIS A 439 -10.86 0.64 -25.48
CA HIS A 439 -9.59 0.36 -24.84
C HIS A 439 -8.59 -0.37 -25.74
N ARG A 440 -9.00 -0.75 -26.96
CA ARG A 440 -8.15 -1.51 -27.89
C ARG A 440 -6.85 -0.79 -28.24
N SER A 441 -6.87 0.53 -28.41
CA SER A 441 -5.68 1.31 -28.76
C SER A 441 -4.61 1.33 -27.67
N THR A 442 -5.03 1.45 -26.41
CA THR A 442 -4.13 1.69 -25.28
C THR A 442 -3.84 0.45 -24.44
N ARG A 443 -4.77 -0.52 -24.39
CA ARG A 443 -4.63 -1.69 -23.51
C ARG A 443 -4.24 -2.99 -24.20
N LYS A 444 -4.13 -3.02 -25.54
CA LYS A 444 -3.69 -4.23 -26.25
C LYS A 444 -2.28 -4.64 -25.86
N LEU A 445 -2.07 -5.96 -25.76
CA LEU A 445 -0.75 -6.54 -25.68
C LEU A 445 -0.11 -6.61 -27.08
N ILE A 446 1.17 -6.30 -27.12
CA ILE A 446 2.00 -6.44 -28.31
C ILE A 446 3.15 -7.37 -27.96
N SER A 447 3.43 -8.33 -28.87
CA SER A 447 4.65 -9.13 -28.83
C SER A 447 5.52 -8.73 -30.00
N ASP A 448 6.73 -8.24 -29.72
CA ASP A 448 7.68 -7.86 -30.73
C ASP A 448 9.13 -7.92 -30.22
N LYS A 449 10.07 -8.29 -31.09
CA LYS A 449 11.51 -8.38 -30.79
C LYS A 449 11.83 -9.14 -29.49
N GLY A 450 11.08 -10.25 -29.24
CA GLY A 450 11.28 -11.09 -28.06
C GLY A 450 10.78 -10.49 -26.74
N HIS A 451 9.89 -9.50 -26.80
CA HIS A 451 9.28 -8.82 -25.64
C HIS A 451 7.78 -8.71 -25.78
N VAL A 452 7.10 -8.72 -24.62
CA VAL A 452 5.65 -8.47 -24.51
C VAL A 452 5.43 -7.20 -23.67
N PHE A 453 4.52 -6.33 -24.13
CA PHE A 453 4.23 -5.07 -23.45
C PHE A 453 2.81 -4.57 -23.75
N VAL A 454 2.32 -3.65 -22.93
CA VAL A 454 1.03 -2.99 -23.12
C VAL A 454 1.22 -1.71 -23.93
N ALA A 455 0.50 -1.58 -25.05
CA ALA A 455 0.64 -0.48 -25.99
C ALA A 455 0.58 0.92 -25.37
N GLY A 456 -0.31 1.16 -24.41
CA GLY A 456 -0.52 2.48 -23.82
C GLY A 456 0.72 3.03 -23.12
N TYR A 457 1.44 2.19 -22.38
CA TYR A 457 2.67 2.65 -21.72
C TYR A 457 3.77 3.05 -22.71
N GLU A 458 3.90 2.33 -23.82
CA GLU A 458 4.82 2.69 -24.90
C GLU A 458 4.40 3.99 -25.58
N ILE A 459 3.12 4.15 -25.89
CA ILE A 459 2.55 5.35 -26.53
C ILE A 459 2.81 6.58 -25.66
N ASP A 460 2.52 6.52 -24.36
CA ASP A 460 2.72 7.63 -23.44
C ASP A 460 4.21 8.01 -23.34
N THR A 461 5.10 7.00 -23.22
CA THR A 461 6.55 7.22 -23.17
C THR A 461 7.07 7.84 -24.46
N ALA A 462 6.66 7.30 -25.60
CA ALA A 462 7.06 7.84 -26.91
C ALA A 462 6.53 9.25 -27.14
N ALA A 463 5.30 9.58 -26.71
CA ALA A 463 4.74 10.92 -26.80
C ALA A 463 5.54 11.95 -25.97
N ILE A 464 5.92 11.57 -24.72
CA ILE A 464 6.79 12.41 -23.88
C ILE A 464 8.12 12.66 -24.57
N VAL A 465 8.81 11.60 -25.01
CA VAL A 465 10.10 11.70 -25.67
C VAL A 465 10.02 12.58 -26.94
N THR A 466 9.00 12.36 -27.76
CA THR A 466 8.79 13.16 -29.00
C THR A 466 8.60 14.64 -28.71
N LYS A 467 7.76 14.97 -27.70
CA LYS A 467 7.53 16.38 -27.30
C LYS A 467 8.81 17.04 -26.80
N LEU A 468 9.55 16.36 -25.93
CA LEU A 468 10.78 16.88 -25.34
C LEU A 468 11.92 16.99 -26.39
N LYS A 469 12.06 15.98 -27.22
CA LYS A 469 13.04 16.00 -28.35
C LYS A 469 12.74 17.13 -29.35
N GLY A 470 11.46 17.34 -29.68
CA GLY A 470 11.05 18.45 -30.57
C GLY A 470 11.42 19.83 -30.00
N LYS A 471 11.20 20.06 -28.70
CA LYS A 471 11.61 21.29 -28.02
C LYS A 471 13.13 21.39 -27.80
N SER A 472 13.86 20.28 -27.77
CA SER A 472 15.31 20.27 -27.58
C SER A 472 16.12 20.52 -28.88
N SER A 473 15.47 20.66 -30.02
CA SER A 473 16.13 20.86 -31.32
C SER A 473 16.61 22.30 -31.58
N HIS A 474 16.17 23.25 -30.76
CA HIS A 474 16.50 24.67 -30.92
C HIS A 474 16.83 25.28 -29.56
N GLY A 475 17.78 26.23 -29.56
CA GLY A 475 18.16 26.98 -28.36
C GLY A 475 17.99 28.49 -28.58
N ILE A 476 18.27 29.25 -27.53
CA ILE A 476 18.21 30.71 -27.54
C ILE A 476 19.53 31.24 -28.11
N GLN A 477 19.45 31.99 -29.22
CA GLN A 477 20.63 32.63 -29.82
C GLN A 477 21.18 33.73 -28.88
N GLY A 478 22.49 33.75 -28.68
CA GLY A 478 23.15 34.74 -27.79
C GLY A 478 22.86 34.53 -26.29
N TYR A 479 22.39 33.31 -25.89
CA TYR A 479 22.03 33.02 -24.50
C TYR A 479 23.24 33.11 -23.55
N THR A 480 24.38 32.55 -23.92
CA THR A 480 25.60 32.53 -23.09
C THR A 480 26.07 33.96 -22.80
N GLU A 481 26.15 34.79 -23.83
CA GLU A 481 26.58 36.20 -23.71
C GLU A 481 25.60 37.03 -22.86
N ALA A 482 24.31 36.72 -22.94
CA ALA A 482 23.30 37.37 -22.14
C ALA A 482 23.41 36.99 -20.65
N VAL A 483 23.68 35.71 -20.36
CA VAL A 483 23.91 35.23 -18.98
C VAL A 483 25.22 35.81 -18.43
N GLU A 484 26.29 35.88 -19.24
CA GLU A 484 27.58 36.47 -18.82
C GLU A 484 27.44 37.94 -18.46
N ARG A 485 26.73 38.74 -19.27
CA ARG A 485 26.42 40.12 -18.93
C ARG A 485 25.61 40.22 -17.64
N TRP A 486 24.56 39.41 -17.49
CA TRP A 486 23.72 39.39 -16.26
C TRP A 486 24.54 39.04 -15.02
N LEU A 487 25.49 38.12 -15.10
CA LEU A 487 26.40 37.78 -14.00
C LEU A 487 27.32 38.93 -13.63
N SER A 488 27.86 39.60 -14.63
CA SER A 488 28.78 40.75 -14.45
C SER A 488 28.08 41.97 -13.89
N ASP A 489 26.91 42.34 -14.42
CA ASP A 489 26.15 43.53 -14.04
C ASP A 489 25.58 43.45 -12.61
N SER A 490 25.25 42.28 -12.13
CA SER A 490 24.58 42.07 -10.85
C SER A 490 25.53 41.76 -9.69
N ASN A 491 26.84 41.60 -9.90
CA ASN A 491 27.85 41.15 -8.92
C ASN A 491 27.32 39.96 -8.07
N ARG A 492 26.67 39.02 -8.72
CA ARG A 492 25.97 37.90 -8.07
C ARG A 492 26.95 36.77 -7.84
N ASP A 493 27.12 36.45 -6.57
CA ASP A 493 27.90 35.30 -6.15
C ASP A 493 27.09 34.03 -6.30
N ILE A 494 27.50 33.15 -7.22
CA ILE A 494 26.95 31.81 -7.36
C ILE A 494 27.87 30.84 -6.65
N ASP A 495 27.33 30.07 -5.73
CA ASP A 495 27.99 29.19 -4.78
C ASP A 495 28.86 28.06 -5.41
N ASP A 496 28.77 27.83 -6.74
CA ASP A 496 29.46 26.72 -7.40
C ASP A 496 29.78 27.02 -8.86
N ALA A 497 31.04 26.81 -9.27
CA ALA A 497 31.48 26.98 -10.64
C ALA A 497 30.73 26.11 -11.65
N LEU A 498 30.31 24.89 -11.26
CA LEU A 498 29.49 24.02 -12.09
C LEU A 498 28.11 24.62 -12.33
N LYS A 499 27.52 25.28 -11.32
CA LYS A 499 26.24 26.01 -11.49
C LYS A 499 26.39 27.21 -12.42
N VAL A 500 27.51 27.94 -12.36
CA VAL A 500 27.80 29.03 -13.30
C VAL A 500 27.88 28.49 -14.74
N THR A 501 28.61 27.40 -14.94
CA THR A 501 28.76 26.77 -16.26
C THR A 501 27.43 26.26 -16.78
N ALA A 502 26.65 25.57 -15.90
CA ALA A 502 25.32 25.08 -16.24
C ALA A 502 24.38 26.23 -16.64
N LEU A 503 24.38 27.34 -15.86
CA LEU A 503 23.54 28.50 -16.16
C LEU A 503 23.84 29.13 -17.50
N LYS A 504 25.14 29.25 -17.84
CA LYS A 504 25.61 29.78 -19.14
C LYS A 504 25.21 28.91 -20.33
N GLN A 505 25.07 27.63 -20.14
CA GLN A 505 24.81 26.66 -21.22
C GLN A 505 23.34 26.20 -21.29
N LEU A 506 22.53 26.47 -20.30
CA LEU A 506 21.21 25.85 -20.05
C LEU A 506 20.33 25.84 -21.31
N PHE A 507 20.23 26.96 -22.02
CA PHE A 507 19.37 27.11 -23.17
C PHE A 507 20.06 27.49 -24.45
N CYS A 508 21.40 27.32 -24.53
CA CYS A 508 22.16 27.64 -25.73
C CYS A 508 21.73 26.83 -26.95
N LYS A 509 21.43 25.54 -26.77
CA LYS A 509 21.15 24.60 -27.84
C LYS A 509 19.77 23.95 -27.77
N SER A 510 19.05 24.12 -26.66
CA SER A 510 17.80 23.43 -26.39
C SER A 510 16.87 24.30 -25.57
N TYR A 511 15.56 24.25 -25.85
CA TYR A 511 14.54 24.84 -24.95
C TYR A 511 14.19 23.93 -23.77
N VAL A 512 14.82 22.76 -23.66
CA VAL A 512 14.66 21.84 -22.54
C VAL A 512 16.00 21.66 -21.84
N ALA A 513 16.03 21.85 -20.52
CA ALA A 513 17.20 21.61 -19.69
C ALA A 513 16.90 20.54 -18.62
N LEU A 514 17.79 19.55 -18.48
CA LEU A 514 17.78 18.55 -17.44
C LEU A 514 18.84 18.85 -16.40
N ILE A 515 18.43 18.92 -15.13
CA ILE A 515 19.34 19.13 -14.01
C ILE A 515 19.24 17.91 -13.08
N TYR A 516 20.21 17.04 -13.18
CA TYR A 516 20.39 15.92 -12.26
C TYR A 516 21.26 16.32 -11.07
N GLY A 517 21.07 15.67 -9.94
CA GLY A 517 21.97 15.87 -8.80
C GLY A 517 21.57 15.02 -7.61
N ALA A 518 22.56 14.60 -6.84
CA ALA A 518 22.36 13.88 -5.60
C ALA A 518 21.58 14.70 -4.57
N ALA A 519 21.15 14.04 -3.51
CA ALA A 519 20.53 14.74 -2.38
C ALA A 519 21.49 15.81 -1.82
N GLY A 520 20.99 17.04 -1.68
CA GLY A 520 21.78 18.13 -1.07
C GLY A 520 22.76 18.86 -1.99
N THR A 521 22.79 18.58 -3.29
CA THR A 521 23.70 19.28 -4.24
C THR A 521 23.23 20.67 -4.66
N GLY A 522 22.22 21.23 -3.98
CA GLY A 522 21.78 22.59 -4.26
C GLY A 522 20.92 22.73 -5.52
N LYS A 523 20.18 21.70 -5.93
CA LYS A 523 19.22 21.76 -7.05
C LYS A 523 18.25 22.92 -6.93
N SER A 524 17.63 23.11 -5.76
CA SER A 524 16.69 24.22 -5.53
C SER A 524 17.40 25.59 -5.56
N THR A 525 18.68 25.67 -5.18
CA THR A 525 19.50 26.89 -5.33
C THR A 525 19.75 27.20 -6.80
N MET A 526 20.06 26.18 -7.60
CA MET A 526 20.16 26.33 -9.06
C MET A 526 18.86 26.80 -9.69
N VAL A 527 17.72 26.24 -9.25
CA VAL A 527 16.38 26.68 -9.67
C VAL A 527 16.16 28.16 -9.33
N ASN A 528 16.60 28.60 -8.14
CA ASN A 528 16.53 30.03 -7.76
C ASN A 528 17.40 30.92 -8.65
N HIS A 529 18.60 30.49 -9.01
CA HIS A 529 19.45 31.24 -9.96
C HIS A 529 18.80 31.37 -11.33
N ILE A 530 18.24 30.28 -11.85
CA ILE A 530 17.47 30.29 -13.11
C ILE A 530 16.29 31.27 -13.01
N ALA A 531 15.51 31.15 -11.95
CA ALA A 531 14.34 31.99 -11.73
C ALA A 531 14.67 33.47 -11.63
N ASN A 532 15.82 33.84 -11.02
CA ASN A 532 16.31 35.20 -10.94
C ASN A 532 16.86 35.73 -12.27
N TYR A 533 17.49 34.88 -13.07
CA TYR A 533 17.89 35.26 -14.43
C TYR A 533 16.68 35.63 -15.30
N PHE A 534 15.59 34.86 -15.18
CA PHE A 534 14.31 35.14 -15.86
C PHE A 534 13.33 35.93 -14.99
N ASN A 535 13.79 36.88 -14.16
CA ASN A 535 12.95 37.56 -13.15
C ASN A 535 11.74 38.29 -13.75
N ASP A 536 11.86 38.88 -14.94
CA ASP A 536 10.79 39.58 -15.68
C ASP A 536 9.81 38.61 -16.38
N LYS A 537 10.15 37.36 -16.52
CA LYS A 537 9.37 36.34 -17.22
C LYS A 537 8.33 35.67 -16.30
N GLN A 538 7.20 35.22 -16.89
CA GLN A 538 6.19 34.43 -16.22
C GLN A 538 6.70 33.01 -16.01
N LYS A 539 6.75 32.56 -14.75
CA LYS A 539 7.31 31.26 -14.38
C LYS A 539 6.27 30.40 -13.66
N LEU A 540 6.17 29.13 -14.08
CA LEU A 540 5.40 28.11 -13.37
C LEU A 540 6.34 27.09 -12.73
N PHE A 541 6.23 26.93 -11.43
CA PHE A 541 6.96 25.92 -10.65
C PHE A 541 6.01 24.80 -10.28
N LEU A 542 6.37 23.58 -10.61
CA LEU A 542 5.61 22.38 -10.28
C LEU A 542 6.45 21.42 -9.45
N ALA A 543 5.79 20.78 -8.49
CA ALA A 543 6.34 19.61 -7.78
C ALA A 543 5.20 18.63 -7.46
N HIS A 544 5.55 17.38 -7.18
CA HIS A 544 4.55 16.35 -6.95
C HIS A 544 3.73 16.57 -5.66
N THR A 545 4.35 17.09 -4.59
CA THR A 545 3.72 17.25 -3.27
C THR A 545 3.68 18.70 -2.80
N ASN A 546 2.72 19.04 -1.95
CA ASN A 546 2.63 20.37 -1.34
C ASN A 546 3.89 20.75 -0.53
N PRO A 547 4.49 19.86 0.31
CA PRO A 547 5.75 20.19 0.96
C PRO A 547 6.88 20.55 0.01
N ALA A 548 6.96 19.86 -1.15
CA ALA A 548 7.97 20.17 -2.16
C ALA A 548 7.70 21.55 -2.80
N VAL A 549 6.44 21.85 -3.10
CA VAL A 549 6.01 23.17 -3.58
C VAL A 549 6.35 24.27 -2.58
N ASP A 550 6.03 24.07 -1.30
CA ASP A 550 6.36 25.06 -0.24
C ASP A 550 7.87 25.23 -0.04
N ASN A 551 8.63 24.15 -0.16
CA ASN A 551 10.10 24.21 -0.10
C ASN A 551 10.67 25.04 -1.27
N LEU A 552 10.15 24.85 -2.48
CA LEU A 552 10.49 25.69 -3.62
C LEU A 552 10.11 27.15 -3.35
N LYS A 553 8.90 27.42 -2.89
CA LYS A 553 8.41 28.77 -2.60
C LYS A 553 9.25 29.51 -1.54
N ARG A 554 9.78 28.78 -0.56
CA ARG A 554 10.70 29.37 0.44
C ARG A 554 12.09 29.65 -0.11
N LYS A 555 12.55 28.89 -1.10
CA LYS A 555 13.93 28.97 -1.64
C LYS A 555 14.03 29.84 -2.88
N VAL A 556 12.94 30.06 -3.59
CA VAL A 556 12.90 30.85 -4.81
C VAL A 556 12.34 32.23 -4.51
N SER A 557 13.15 33.26 -4.71
CA SER A 557 12.82 34.66 -4.40
C SER A 557 12.48 35.51 -5.65
N ALA A 558 12.23 34.88 -6.81
CA ALA A 558 11.97 35.58 -8.07
C ALA A 558 10.52 36.06 -8.19
N GLN A 559 10.35 37.22 -8.84
CA GLN A 559 9.03 37.78 -9.17
C GLN A 559 8.34 36.96 -10.27
N ASN A 560 7.06 37.26 -10.54
CA ASN A 560 6.27 36.62 -11.60
C ASN A 560 6.29 35.08 -11.53
N SER A 561 6.16 34.53 -10.33
CA SER A 561 6.30 33.10 -10.05
C SER A 561 5.01 32.50 -9.52
N VAL A 562 4.52 31.47 -10.19
CA VAL A 562 3.35 30.69 -9.77
C VAL A 562 3.83 29.31 -9.31
N PHE A 563 3.33 28.84 -8.16
CA PHE A 563 3.71 27.56 -7.55
C PHE A 563 2.49 26.68 -7.41
N ARG A 564 2.53 25.46 -7.97
CA ARG A 564 1.42 24.49 -7.94
C ARG A 564 1.93 23.05 -7.78
N THR A 565 1.07 22.18 -7.32
CA THR A 565 1.34 20.74 -7.46
C THR A 565 1.04 20.27 -8.88
N ILE A 566 1.68 19.20 -9.32
CA ILE A 566 1.42 18.53 -10.62
C ILE A 566 -0.08 18.23 -10.75
N SER A 567 -0.69 17.60 -9.75
CA SER A 567 -2.12 17.29 -9.75
C SER A 567 -2.98 18.54 -9.92
N SER A 568 -2.67 19.64 -9.19
CA SER A 568 -3.40 20.90 -9.33
C SER A 568 -3.33 21.44 -10.75
N GLN A 569 -2.15 21.40 -11.38
CA GLN A 569 -1.97 21.87 -12.75
C GLN A 569 -2.74 21.00 -13.76
N CYS A 570 -2.77 19.69 -13.58
CA CYS A 570 -3.53 18.77 -14.44
C CYS A 570 -5.04 19.02 -14.42
N TYR A 571 -5.58 19.57 -13.31
CA TYR A 571 -7.00 19.91 -13.19
C TYR A 571 -7.34 21.37 -13.48
N THR A 572 -6.34 22.23 -13.68
CA THR A 572 -6.56 23.65 -13.98
C THR A 572 -7.08 23.82 -15.42
N ALA A 573 -8.19 24.53 -15.58
CA ALA A 573 -8.79 24.82 -16.90
C ALA A 573 -8.23 26.10 -17.56
N GLU A 574 -7.31 26.80 -16.93
CA GLU A 574 -6.77 28.08 -17.42
C GLU A 574 -5.68 27.83 -18.50
N ASN A 575 -5.89 28.37 -19.69
CA ASN A 575 -4.88 28.48 -20.73
C ASN A 575 -3.93 29.67 -20.44
N THR A 576 -3.13 29.55 -19.38
CA THR A 576 -2.13 30.57 -19.07
C THR A 576 -0.81 30.20 -19.77
N ASN A 577 -0.25 31.13 -20.52
CA ASN A 577 1.07 30.98 -21.12
C ASN A 577 2.15 31.35 -20.10
N TYR A 578 3.15 30.48 -19.99
CA TYR A 578 4.33 30.72 -19.18
C TYR A 578 5.57 30.80 -20.08
N ASP A 579 6.46 31.73 -19.76
CA ASP A 579 7.77 31.78 -20.48
C ASP A 579 8.64 30.58 -20.02
N VAL A 580 8.61 30.23 -18.74
CA VAL A 580 9.43 29.13 -18.16
C VAL A 580 8.60 28.21 -17.30
N LEU A 581 8.61 26.92 -17.62
CA LEU A 581 8.07 25.84 -16.81
C LEU A 581 9.23 25.14 -16.10
N ILE A 582 9.14 25.01 -14.78
CA ILE A 582 10.14 24.34 -13.94
C ILE A 582 9.44 23.23 -13.16
N ILE A 583 9.91 21.99 -13.33
CA ILE A 583 9.37 20.83 -12.61
C ILE A 583 10.48 20.28 -11.72
N ASP A 584 10.26 20.30 -10.40
CA ASP A 584 11.18 19.73 -9.40
C ASP A 584 10.73 18.36 -8.91
N GLU A 585 11.65 17.58 -8.37
CA GLU A 585 11.44 16.20 -7.95
C GLU A 585 10.88 15.31 -9.09
N CYS A 586 11.39 15.45 -10.31
CA CYS A 586 10.90 14.75 -11.51
C CYS A 586 10.88 13.23 -11.40
N SER A 587 11.72 12.62 -10.57
CA SER A 587 11.71 11.17 -10.31
C SER A 587 10.37 10.67 -9.75
N THR A 588 9.62 11.54 -9.09
CA THR A 588 8.31 11.20 -8.47
C THR A 588 7.12 11.41 -9.40
N VAL A 589 7.35 11.90 -10.62
CA VAL A 589 6.30 12.25 -11.59
C VAL A 589 6.06 11.09 -12.55
N SER A 590 4.82 10.59 -12.62
CA SER A 590 4.47 9.51 -13.54
C SER A 590 4.47 9.94 -15.00
N ASN A 591 4.57 8.97 -15.92
CA ASN A 591 4.46 9.25 -17.37
C ASN A 591 3.10 9.91 -17.69
N ALA A 592 2.01 9.44 -17.13
CA ALA A 592 0.67 9.98 -17.35
C ALA A 592 0.54 11.43 -16.86
N ASP A 593 1.07 11.72 -15.67
CA ASP A 593 1.03 13.07 -15.10
C ASP A 593 1.88 14.05 -15.92
N LEU A 594 3.09 13.65 -16.28
CA LEU A 594 3.94 14.52 -17.11
C LEU A 594 3.29 14.79 -18.47
N LEU A 595 2.78 13.75 -19.14
CA LEU A 595 2.11 13.92 -20.43
C LEU A 595 0.93 14.89 -20.30
N SER A 596 0.12 14.75 -19.25
CA SER A 596 -0.98 15.68 -18.97
C SER A 596 -0.51 17.12 -18.75
N VAL A 597 0.58 17.34 -18.02
CA VAL A 597 1.18 18.68 -17.83
C VAL A 597 1.64 19.25 -19.17
N LEU A 598 2.38 18.46 -19.97
CA LEU A 598 2.90 18.89 -21.28
C LEU A 598 1.78 19.18 -22.31
N GLU A 599 0.60 18.60 -22.13
CA GLU A 599 -0.56 18.83 -23.01
C GLU A 599 -1.40 20.04 -22.59
N LYS A 600 -1.51 20.28 -21.28
CA LYS A 600 -2.38 21.32 -20.72
C LYS A 600 -1.68 22.62 -20.40
N THR A 601 -0.35 22.66 -20.46
CA THR A 601 0.43 23.86 -20.09
C THR A 601 1.16 24.39 -21.34
N SER A 602 0.91 25.65 -21.67
CA SER A 602 1.69 26.34 -22.70
C SER A 602 2.93 26.99 -22.08
N PHE A 603 4.12 26.72 -22.66
CA PHE A 603 5.38 27.26 -22.16
C PHE A 603 6.43 27.31 -23.28
N ASP A 604 7.40 28.22 -23.13
CA ASP A 604 8.51 28.36 -24.08
C ASP A 604 9.69 27.48 -23.66
N LEU A 605 10.17 27.64 -22.43
CA LEU A 605 11.34 26.95 -21.88
C LEU A 605 10.92 25.96 -20.79
N LEU A 606 11.62 24.82 -20.71
CA LEU A 606 11.38 23.76 -19.74
C LEU A 606 12.64 23.42 -18.98
N VAL A 607 12.55 23.41 -17.65
CA VAL A 607 13.59 22.92 -16.74
C VAL A 607 13.06 21.73 -15.96
N LEU A 608 13.72 20.58 -16.07
CA LEU A 608 13.39 19.34 -15.38
C LEU A 608 14.48 19.04 -14.36
N VAL A 609 14.11 18.94 -13.08
CA VAL A 609 15.05 18.82 -11.97
C VAL A 609 14.73 17.59 -11.14
N GLY A 610 15.74 16.80 -10.78
CA GLY A 610 15.52 15.64 -9.93
C GLY A 610 16.76 14.81 -9.63
N ASP A 611 16.53 13.67 -8.98
CA ASP A 611 17.54 12.68 -8.66
C ASP A 611 17.02 11.30 -9.09
N ILE A 612 17.64 10.69 -10.08
CA ILE A 612 17.23 9.40 -10.65
C ILE A 612 17.42 8.21 -9.72
N TYR A 613 18.12 8.39 -8.61
CA TYR A 613 18.38 7.34 -7.62
C TYR A 613 17.44 7.41 -6.41
N GLN A 614 16.63 8.46 -6.28
CA GLN A 614 15.59 8.53 -5.24
C GLN A 614 14.35 7.70 -5.62
N ILE A 615 13.43 7.54 -4.67
CA ILE A 615 12.17 6.83 -4.87
C ILE A 615 11.46 7.37 -6.12
N GLU A 616 11.06 6.43 -6.97
CA GLU A 616 10.30 6.70 -8.18
C GLU A 616 8.82 6.98 -7.87
N SER A 617 8.08 7.39 -8.89
CA SER A 617 6.64 7.59 -8.78
C SER A 617 5.91 6.28 -8.44
N ILE A 618 4.78 6.39 -7.73
CA ILE A 618 3.93 5.23 -7.38
C ILE A 618 3.30 4.62 -8.65
N GLN A 619 2.98 5.44 -9.64
CA GLN A 619 2.56 5.00 -10.96
C GLN A 619 3.77 4.94 -11.89
N PHE A 620 3.66 4.21 -13.00
CA PHE A 620 4.75 4.08 -13.96
C PHE A 620 5.36 5.43 -14.37
N GLY A 621 6.67 5.60 -14.17
CA GLY A 621 7.39 6.86 -14.31
C GLY A 621 8.85 6.71 -14.78
N ASN A 622 9.12 5.93 -15.82
CA ASN A 622 10.48 5.71 -16.34
C ASN A 622 11.03 6.86 -17.20
N TRP A 623 10.20 7.83 -17.58
CA TRP A 623 10.56 8.89 -18.53
C TRP A 623 11.76 9.71 -18.09
N PHE A 624 11.87 10.04 -16.79
CA PHE A 624 12.92 10.95 -16.31
C PHE A 624 14.32 10.33 -16.39
N SER A 625 14.44 9.04 -16.16
CA SER A 625 15.70 8.32 -16.33
C SER A 625 16.01 8.00 -17.78
N ALA A 626 14.98 7.85 -18.63
CA ALA A 626 15.14 7.53 -20.05
C ALA A 626 15.48 8.76 -20.92
N ILE A 627 14.95 9.93 -20.58
CA ILE A 627 14.97 11.13 -21.46
C ILE A 627 16.36 11.62 -21.78
N SER A 628 17.34 11.45 -20.89
CA SER A 628 18.75 11.81 -21.13
C SER A 628 19.35 11.15 -22.36
N SER A 629 18.79 10.03 -22.82
CA SER A 629 19.25 9.32 -24.02
C SER A 629 18.67 9.86 -25.32
N PHE A 630 17.76 10.85 -25.26
CA PHE A 630 17.02 11.37 -26.43
C PHE A 630 17.20 12.88 -26.67
N ILE A 631 17.75 13.62 -25.73
CA ILE A 631 18.00 15.04 -25.84
C ILE A 631 19.52 15.31 -25.94
N PRO A 632 19.94 16.48 -26.44
CA PRO A 632 21.35 16.84 -26.55
C PRO A 632 22.09 16.81 -25.21
N SER A 633 23.30 16.24 -25.18
CA SER A 633 24.13 16.17 -23.97
C SER A 633 24.42 17.53 -23.34
N ASP A 634 24.54 18.58 -24.17
CA ASP A 634 24.78 19.95 -23.73
C ASP A 634 23.59 20.59 -22.97
N SER A 635 22.45 19.89 -22.93
CA SER A 635 21.28 20.31 -22.18
C SER A 635 21.10 19.51 -20.86
N ILE A 636 22.07 18.65 -20.54
CA ILE A 636 22.05 17.76 -19.38
C ILE A 636 23.15 18.18 -18.42
N PHE A 637 22.78 18.56 -17.22
CA PHE A 637 23.68 19.05 -16.18
C PHE A 637 23.58 18.16 -14.95
N GLU A 638 24.71 17.72 -14.41
CA GLU A 638 24.77 16.98 -13.17
C GLU A 638 25.48 17.79 -12.09
N LEU A 639 24.74 18.16 -11.03
CA LEU A 639 25.29 18.84 -9.86
C LEU A 639 25.92 17.81 -8.92
N GLN A 640 27.20 17.99 -8.66
CA GLN A 640 28.00 17.02 -7.91
C GLN A 640 28.32 17.46 -6.48
N THR A 641 28.46 18.78 -6.23
CA THR A 641 28.90 19.34 -4.96
C THR A 641 27.76 19.34 -3.93
N PRO A 642 27.82 18.57 -2.83
CA PRO A 642 26.77 18.51 -1.83
C PRO A 642 26.92 19.61 -0.78
N TYR A 643 25.81 20.27 -0.40
CA TYR A 643 25.75 21.38 0.59
C TYR A 643 24.86 21.04 1.81
N ARG A 644 24.17 19.89 1.83
CA ARG A 644 23.18 19.53 2.87
C ARG A 644 23.82 19.28 4.23
N THR A 645 25.01 18.73 4.25
CA THR A 645 25.77 18.41 5.46
C THR A 645 27.24 18.80 5.31
N SER A 646 27.82 19.22 6.41
CA SER A 646 29.30 19.44 6.51
C SER A 646 30.05 18.19 6.94
N LYS A 647 29.32 17.10 7.31
CA LYS A 647 29.96 15.84 7.72
C LYS A 647 30.44 15.06 6.50
N GLN A 648 31.72 15.05 6.25
CA GLN A 648 32.32 14.34 5.13
C GLN A 648 32.03 12.84 5.14
N SER A 649 31.92 12.22 6.32
CA SER A 649 31.57 10.79 6.44
C SER A 649 30.17 10.47 5.89
N LEU A 650 29.17 11.32 6.15
CA LEU A 650 27.84 11.14 5.59
C LEU A 650 27.84 11.33 4.08
N LEU A 651 28.55 12.33 3.56
CA LEU A 651 28.66 12.57 2.13
C LEU A 651 29.28 11.39 1.39
N ASN A 652 30.39 10.89 1.92
CA ASN A 652 31.05 9.72 1.36
C ASN A 652 30.13 8.49 1.39
N PHE A 653 29.43 8.27 2.49
CA PHE A 653 28.48 7.17 2.61
C PHE A 653 27.32 7.29 1.60
N TRP A 654 26.74 8.48 1.44
CA TRP A 654 25.68 8.68 0.43
C TRP A 654 26.16 8.40 -0.98
N ASN A 655 27.38 8.83 -1.33
CA ASN A 655 27.96 8.57 -2.65
C ASN A 655 28.19 7.06 -2.86
N LYS A 656 28.71 6.36 -1.86
CA LYS A 656 28.87 4.90 -1.93
C LYS A 656 27.55 4.16 -2.11
N VAL A 657 26.52 4.56 -1.36
CA VAL A 657 25.17 3.99 -1.54
C VAL A 657 24.62 4.33 -2.93
N ARG A 658 24.82 5.56 -3.42
CA ARG A 658 24.38 6.00 -4.75
C ARG A 658 25.01 5.19 -5.87
N SER A 659 26.31 4.91 -5.78
CA SER A 659 27.06 4.15 -6.78
C SER A 659 26.96 2.64 -6.60
N ILE A 660 26.47 2.15 -5.44
CA ILE A 660 26.51 0.75 -5.01
C ILE A 660 27.93 0.24 -5.00
N ASP A 661 28.78 0.91 -4.23
CA ASP A 661 30.18 0.52 -4.09
C ASP A 661 30.28 -0.73 -3.20
N ASP A 662 31.27 -1.58 -3.48
CA ASP A 662 31.46 -2.85 -2.74
C ASP A 662 31.78 -2.65 -1.25
N ASP A 663 32.27 -1.45 -0.85
CA ASP A 663 32.67 -1.11 0.51
C ASP A 663 31.59 -0.35 1.33
N ILE A 664 30.32 -0.43 0.92
CA ILE A 664 29.20 0.15 1.70
C ILE A 664 29.18 -0.42 3.12
N ALA A 665 29.30 -1.74 3.26
CA ALA A 665 29.29 -2.42 4.56
C ALA A 665 30.43 -1.95 5.48
N GLU A 666 31.63 -1.78 4.93
CA GLU A 666 32.79 -1.24 5.64
C GLU A 666 32.54 0.21 6.09
N SER A 667 31.98 1.05 5.22
CA SER A 667 31.62 2.43 5.53
C SER A 667 30.58 2.54 6.64
N ILE A 668 29.61 1.63 6.69
CA ILE A 668 28.62 1.53 7.77
C ILE A 668 29.31 1.21 9.10
N ALA A 669 30.23 0.23 9.10
CA ALA A 669 30.95 -0.18 10.30
C ALA A 669 31.91 0.91 10.81
N GLN A 670 32.71 1.51 9.94
CA GLN A 670 33.68 2.55 10.30
C GLN A 670 33.05 3.79 10.92
N ASN A 671 31.84 4.15 10.48
CA ASN A 671 31.13 5.35 10.95
C ASN A 671 30.09 5.06 12.03
N ASP A 672 30.03 3.84 12.53
CA ASP A 672 29.04 3.40 13.54
C ASP A 672 27.58 3.68 13.12
N TYR A 673 27.27 3.48 11.82
CA TYR A 673 25.89 3.69 11.33
C TYR A 673 24.97 2.52 11.60
N SER A 674 25.46 1.32 11.88
CA SER A 674 24.67 0.12 12.20
C SER A 674 24.45 -0.04 13.70
N SER A 675 23.31 -0.59 14.06
CA SER A 675 22.98 -1.06 15.42
C SER A 675 22.00 -2.21 15.34
N VAL A 676 22.06 -3.11 16.31
CA VAL A 676 21.00 -4.09 16.50
C VAL A 676 19.74 -3.43 17.04
N LEU A 677 18.59 -4.03 16.77
CA LEU A 677 17.30 -3.59 17.27
C LEU A 677 17.26 -3.70 18.80
N ASN A 678 17.25 -2.56 19.49
CA ASN A 678 17.27 -2.48 20.96
C ASN A 678 16.63 -1.17 21.45
N SER A 679 16.61 -0.97 22.75
CA SER A 679 16.02 0.21 23.41
C SER A 679 16.60 1.55 22.99
N LYS A 680 17.82 1.61 22.44
CA LYS A 680 18.43 2.86 21.96
C LYS A 680 17.63 3.47 20.78
N LEU A 681 16.87 2.66 20.06
CA LEU A 681 15.95 3.15 19.04
C LEU A 681 14.99 4.22 19.59
N PHE A 682 14.49 4.00 20.82
CA PHE A 682 13.47 4.85 21.45
C PHE A 682 14.05 6.00 22.28
N GLN A 683 15.37 6.13 22.36
CA GLN A 683 16.03 7.21 23.09
C GLN A 683 16.28 8.38 22.14
N PRO A 684 15.69 9.57 22.36
CA PRO A 684 15.92 10.73 21.50
C PRO A 684 17.40 11.13 21.50
N SER A 685 17.98 11.40 20.34
CA SER A 685 19.35 11.87 20.16
C SER A 685 19.45 13.34 19.73
N ALA A 686 18.35 13.92 19.25
CA ALA A 686 18.26 15.32 18.83
C ALA A 686 16.82 15.83 18.92
N ASN A 687 16.67 17.16 18.94
CA ASN A 687 15.33 17.78 18.93
C ASN A 687 14.58 17.63 17.59
N ASP A 688 15.32 17.59 16.46
CA ASP A 688 14.80 17.36 15.11
C ASP A 688 15.20 15.95 14.67
N GLU A 689 14.63 14.96 15.34
CA GLU A 689 14.86 13.55 15.06
C GLU A 689 13.63 12.90 14.43
N ILE A 690 13.85 11.93 13.54
CA ILE A 690 12.81 11.09 12.95
C ILE A 690 13.24 9.63 12.94
N ILE A 691 12.29 8.75 13.16
CA ILE A 691 12.45 7.31 12.96
C ILE A 691 11.75 6.94 11.64
N LEU A 692 12.48 6.34 10.72
CA LEU A 692 11.98 5.90 9.42
C LEU A 692 11.71 4.39 9.45
N CYS A 693 10.47 4.00 9.20
CA CYS A 693 10.05 2.60 9.14
C CYS A 693 9.46 2.30 7.76
N LEU A 694 9.48 1.03 7.36
CA LEU A 694 8.86 0.57 6.12
C LEU A 694 7.36 0.29 6.30
N ASN A 695 6.98 -0.30 7.42
CA ASN A 695 5.62 -0.76 7.70
C ASN A 695 4.94 0.04 8.81
N TYR A 696 3.60 0.01 8.82
CA TYR A 696 2.79 0.57 9.91
C TYR A 696 2.62 -0.39 11.08
N ASP A 697 2.67 -1.69 10.83
CA ASP A 697 2.31 -2.77 11.73
C ASP A 697 3.55 -3.45 12.34
N GLY A 698 3.37 -4.22 13.41
CA GLY A 698 4.43 -4.92 14.13
C GLY A 698 5.14 -4.08 15.20
N LEU A 699 6.00 -4.71 16.01
CA LEU A 699 6.72 -4.07 17.12
C LEU A 699 7.51 -2.82 16.67
N TYR A 700 8.22 -2.95 15.57
CA TYR A 700 9.02 -1.88 14.98
C TYR A 700 8.30 -1.13 13.86
N GLY A 701 6.99 -1.32 13.74
CA GLY A 701 6.15 -0.54 12.83
C GLY A 701 5.87 0.87 13.35
N ILE A 702 5.48 1.78 12.45
CA ILE A 702 5.25 3.19 12.73
C ILE A 702 4.31 3.40 13.93
N ASN A 703 3.22 2.63 14.00
CA ASN A 703 2.22 2.80 15.06
C ASN A 703 2.78 2.45 16.44
N ASN A 704 3.48 1.34 16.58
CA ASN A 704 4.07 0.94 17.85
C ASN A 704 5.25 1.83 18.24
N VAL A 705 6.13 2.17 17.30
CA VAL A 705 7.24 3.09 17.56
C VAL A 705 6.73 4.44 18.06
N ASN A 706 5.67 4.99 17.45
CA ASN A 706 5.03 6.21 17.93
C ASN A 706 4.51 6.07 19.37
N ARG A 707 3.88 4.93 19.71
CA ARG A 707 3.40 4.67 21.08
C ARG A 707 4.54 4.57 22.10
N PHE A 708 5.63 3.89 21.75
CA PHE A 708 6.83 3.84 22.60
C PHE A 708 7.41 5.24 22.84
N MET A 709 7.50 6.05 21.79
CA MET A 709 8.01 7.42 21.90
C MET A 709 7.07 8.31 22.72
N GLN A 710 5.77 8.16 22.57
CA GLN A 710 4.78 8.86 23.39
C GLN A 710 4.88 8.48 24.88
N SER A 711 5.28 7.25 25.22
CA SER A 711 5.45 6.85 26.63
C SER A 711 6.56 7.65 27.32
N SER A 712 7.57 8.08 26.57
CA SER A 712 8.65 8.92 27.06
C SER A 712 8.29 10.42 27.19
N ASN A 713 7.18 10.85 26.62
CA ASN A 713 6.67 12.21 26.79
C ASN A 713 5.95 12.32 28.14
N PRO A 714 6.41 13.15 29.11
CA PRO A 714 5.86 13.22 30.46
C PRO A 714 4.52 13.94 30.57
N ASN A 715 4.06 14.60 29.51
CA ASN A 715 2.81 15.34 29.52
C ASN A 715 1.59 14.44 29.69
N PRO A 716 0.47 14.97 30.23
CA PRO A 716 -0.76 14.21 30.42
C PRO A 716 -1.28 13.57 29.15
N VAL A 717 -1.85 12.37 29.30
CA VAL A 717 -2.47 11.61 28.22
C VAL A 717 -3.89 12.10 27.98
N TYR A 718 -4.23 12.39 26.74
CA TYR A 718 -5.58 12.61 26.26
C TYR A 718 -5.97 11.45 25.35
N THR A 719 -6.99 10.71 25.74
CA THR A 719 -7.46 9.56 24.96
C THR A 719 -8.64 9.99 24.10
N TRP A 720 -8.52 9.80 22.80
CA TRP A 720 -9.61 10.02 21.86
C TRP A 720 -9.85 8.72 21.08
N ARG A 721 -10.95 8.06 21.40
CA ARG A 721 -11.26 6.73 20.90
C ARG A 721 -10.11 5.75 21.25
N GLU A 722 -9.50 5.10 20.27
CA GLU A 722 -8.41 4.13 20.45
C GLU A 722 -7.02 4.77 20.42
N THR A 723 -6.93 6.08 20.18
CA THR A 723 -5.67 6.81 20.01
C THR A 723 -5.38 7.72 21.20
N ILE A 724 -4.12 7.88 21.54
CA ILE A 724 -3.67 8.79 22.60
C ILE A 724 -2.90 9.96 22.01
N PHE A 725 -3.03 11.13 22.63
CA PHE A 725 -2.33 12.36 22.27
C PHE A 725 -1.75 13.01 23.52
N LYS A 726 -0.60 13.66 23.36
CA LYS A 726 0.05 14.43 24.43
C LYS A 726 0.50 15.78 23.89
N VAL A 727 0.47 16.77 24.75
CA VAL A 727 1.09 18.07 24.43
C VAL A 727 2.56 17.86 24.15
N GLY A 728 3.08 18.49 23.10
CA GLY A 728 4.47 18.34 22.66
C GLY A 728 4.69 17.24 21.62
N ASP A 729 3.72 16.37 21.36
CA ASP A 729 3.87 15.34 20.31
C ASP A 729 4.12 16.00 18.94
N PRO A 730 5.13 15.57 18.19
CA PRO A 730 5.26 15.92 16.79
C PRO A 730 4.15 15.26 15.98
N ILE A 731 3.64 15.97 14.99
CA ILE A 731 2.57 15.46 14.12
C ILE A 731 2.89 15.72 12.66
N LEU A 732 2.29 14.89 11.82
CA LEU A 732 2.31 15.03 10.38
C LEU A 732 0.87 14.99 9.86
N PHE A 733 0.47 16.05 9.17
CA PHE A 733 -0.89 16.13 8.65
C PHE A 733 -1.12 15.13 7.50
N SER A 734 -2.33 14.58 7.48
CA SER A 734 -2.86 13.74 6.41
C SER A 734 -4.08 14.37 5.74
N GLU A 735 -4.18 15.69 5.80
CA GLU A 735 -5.29 16.49 5.36
C GLU A 735 -5.27 16.72 3.84
N THR A 736 -6.42 16.56 3.20
CA THR A 736 -6.55 16.69 1.74
C THR A 736 -7.65 17.64 1.29
N GLY A 737 -8.37 18.32 2.19
CA GLY A 737 -9.48 19.16 1.77
C GLY A 737 -10.09 20.10 2.82
N ARG A 738 -10.12 19.71 4.09
CA ARG A 738 -10.81 20.45 5.16
C ARG A 738 -10.19 21.83 5.44
N PHE A 739 -8.87 21.90 5.44
CA PHE A 739 -8.12 23.11 5.83
C PHE A 739 -7.21 23.65 4.72
N THR A 740 -7.43 23.21 3.49
CA THR A 740 -6.68 23.69 2.32
C THR A 740 -7.00 25.17 2.05
N PRO A 741 -6.03 26.04 1.74
CA PRO A 741 -4.61 25.77 1.49
C PRO A 741 -3.69 25.91 2.71
N VAL A 742 -4.22 26.15 3.92
CA VAL A 742 -3.41 26.43 5.11
C VAL A 742 -2.74 25.17 5.63
N ILE A 743 -3.49 24.10 5.75
CA ILE A 743 -3.00 22.78 6.13
C ILE A 743 -3.15 21.83 4.94
N TYR A 744 -2.11 21.04 4.68
CA TYR A 744 -2.06 20.10 3.58
C TYR A 744 -1.31 18.81 3.98
N ASN A 745 -1.44 17.79 3.17
CA ASN A 745 -0.80 16.50 3.42
C ASN A 745 0.72 16.60 3.58
N ASN A 746 1.28 15.92 4.58
CA ASN A 746 2.69 15.92 4.97
C ASN A 746 3.21 17.27 5.55
N LEU A 747 2.35 18.22 5.92
CA LEU A 747 2.78 19.38 6.69
C LEU A 747 3.18 18.94 8.11
N LYS A 748 4.37 19.33 8.55
CA LYS A 748 4.83 19.10 9.92
C LYS A 748 4.15 20.05 10.91
N GLY A 749 3.94 19.55 12.12
CA GLY A 749 3.43 20.35 13.22
C GLY A 749 3.78 19.76 14.59
N ARG A 750 3.37 20.46 15.65
CA ARG A 750 3.53 20.01 17.05
C ARG A 750 2.34 20.44 17.87
N ILE A 751 1.80 19.53 18.68
CA ILE A 751 0.67 19.84 19.58
C ILE A 751 1.13 20.81 20.67
N LYS A 752 0.46 21.96 20.80
CA LYS A 752 0.73 22.99 21.80
C LYS A 752 -0.22 22.94 22.98
N ALA A 753 -1.50 22.63 22.72
CA ALA A 753 -2.49 22.45 23.76
C ALA A 753 -3.56 21.45 23.30
N ILE A 754 -4.17 20.77 24.24
CA ILE A 754 -5.31 19.87 24.03
C ILE A 754 -6.41 20.25 25.03
N GLN A 755 -7.65 20.35 24.56
CA GLN A 755 -8.84 20.43 25.38
C GLN A 755 -9.79 19.31 24.97
N GLN A 756 -10.40 18.65 25.93
CA GLN A 756 -11.31 17.54 25.66
C GLN A 756 -12.54 17.63 26.58
N ALA A 757 -13.69 17.40 25.98
CA ALA A 757 -14.96 17.23 26.67
C ALA A 757 -15.76 16.09 26.04
N PRO A 758 -16.83 15.61 26.65
CA PRO A 758 -17.68 14.61 26.03
C PRO A 758 -18.15 15.05 24.64
N GLY A 759 -17.89 14.22 23.64
CA GLY A 759 -18.28 14.44 22.25
C GLY A 759 -17.32 15.29 21.39
N TRP A 760 -16.24 15.85 21.95
CA TRP A 760 -15.25 16.58 21.13
C TRP A 760 -13.86 16.63 21.77
N ILE A 761 -12.85 16.79 20.89
CA ILE A 761 -11.46 17.10 21.25
C ILE A 761 -10.97 18.26 20.40
N GLN A 762 -10.25 19.19 21.01
CA GLN A 762 -9.71 20.39 20.37
C GLN A 762 -8.20 20.43 20.50
N PHE A 763 -7.54 20.80 19.43
CA PHE A 763 -6.09 20.90 19.35
C PHE A 763 -5.65 22.32 18.99
N ASP A 764 -4.67 22.86 19.74
CA ASP A 764 -3.83 23.96 19.30
C ASP A 764 -2.54 23.37 18.74
N VAL A 765 -2.25 23.66 17.48
CA VAL A 765 -1.13 23.05 16.77
C VAL A 765 -0.24 24.13 16.19
N TRP A 766 1.05 24.07 16.50
CA TRP A 766 2.08 24.81 15.78
C TRP A 766 2.36 24.14 14.44
N LEU A 767 2.39 24.95 13.37
CA LEU A 767 2.68 24.52 12.00
C LEU A 767 4.10 24.92 11.59
N ASP A 768 4.79 24.05 10.88
CA ASP A 768 6.14 24.34 10.31
C ASP A 768 6.03 25.23 9.06
N ARG A 769 5.22 26.28 9.17
CA ARG A 769 5.07 27.36 8.20
C ARG A 769 4.50 28.59 8.88
N PRO A 770 4.83 29.80 8.40
CA PRO A 770 4.17 31.00 8.88
C PRO A 770 2.69 30.99 8.45
N VAL A 771 1.81 31.31 9.39
CA VAL A 771 0.37 31.46 9.17
C VAL A 771 -0.10 32.73 9.87
N SER A 772 -0.86 33.54 9.17
CA SER A 772 -1.46 34.76 9.66
C SER A 772 -2.98 34.60 9.84
N GLN A 773 -3.59 35.57 10.53
CA GLN A 773 -5.04 35.62 10.66
C GLN A 773 -5.74 35.68 9.29
N PHE A 774 -5.15 36.35 8.31
CA PHE A 774 -5.71 36.48 6.95
C PHE A 774 -5.78 35.16 6.20
N ASP A 775 -4.81 34.23 6.44
CA ASP A 775 -4.78 32.96 5.77
C ASP A 775 -5.96 32.05 6.16
N VAL A 776 -6.52 32.23 7.37
CA VAL A 776 -7.59 31.38 7.91
C VAL A 776 -8.99 32.00 7.79
N LEU A 777 -9.13 33.25 7.33
CA LEU A 777 -10.41 33.96 7.28
C LEU A 777 -11.53 33.23 6.54
N HIS A 778 -11.20 32.43 5.58
CA HIS A 778 -12.16 31.69 4.74
C HIS A 778 -12.43 30.26 5.23
N LEU A 779 -11.82 29.85 6.35
CA LEU A 779 -11.88 28.49 6.88
C LEU A 779 -12.65 28.49 8.22
N ASN A 780 -13.96 28.27 8.18
CA ASN A 780 -14.83 28.34 9.35
C ASN A 780 -14.45 27.41 10.52
N GLU A 781 -13.72 26.33 10.24
CA GLU A 781 -13.34 25.31 11.24
C GLU A 781 -11.87 25.45 11.72
N LEU A 782 -11.14 26.46 11.24
CA LEU A 782 -9.76 26.73 11.60
C LEU A 782 -9.62 28.12 12.18
N THR A 783 -9.14 28.22 13.40
CA THR A 783 -8.96 29.51 14.09
C THR A 783 -7.47 29.81 14.26
N TRP A 784 -7.03 31.00 13.86
CA TRP A 784 -5.69 31.49 14.17
C TRP A 784 -5.57 31.89 15.64
N ILE A 785 -4.53 31.44 16.32
CA ILE A 785 -4.27 31.76 17.75
C ILE A 785 -3.09 32.70 17.89
N SER A 786 -1.98 32.39 17.23
CA SER A 786 -0.77 33.20 17.25
C SER A 786 0.10 32.80 16.04
N SER A 787 1.26 33.45 15.89
CA SER A 787 2.18 33.14 14.78
C SER A 787 2.38 31.62 14.63
N SER A 788 1.98 31.09 13.46
CA SER A 788 2.07 29.66 13.12
C SER A 788 1.28 28.70 14.02
N VAL A 789 0.43 29.18 14.95
CA VAL A 789 -0.43 28.35 15.80
C VAL A 789 -1.87 28.50 15.38
N VAL A 790 -2.49 27.36 15.08
CA VAL A 790 -3.90 27.27 14.68
C VAL A 790 -4.66 26.32 15.61
N ARG A 791 -5.97 26.55 15.73
CA ARG A 791 -6.90 25.76 16.52
C ARG A 791 -7.97 25.15 15.65
N PHE A 792 -8.28 23.88 15.89
CA PHE A 792 -9.43 23.19 15.30
C PHE A 792 -10.00 22.14 16.27
N THR A 793 -11.26 21.80 16.03
CA THR A 793 -12.01 20.85 16.86
C THR A 793 -12.39 19.60 16.03
N VAL A 794 -12.28 18.44 16.65
CA VAL A 794 -12.75 17.16 16.11
C VAL A 794 -13.89 16.67 16.98
N TYR A 795 -15.00 16.31 16.36
CA TYR A 795 -16.22 15.88 17.03
C TYR A 795 -16.33 14.35 17.02
N ASP A 796 -17.04 13.83 17.98
CA ASP A 796 -17.44 12.43 17.89
C ASP A 796 -18.46 12.22 16.78
N HIS A 797 -18.55 11.02 16.26
CA HIS A 797 -19.45 10.74 15.15
C HIS A 797 -20.90 10.88 15.62
N PRO A 798 -21.71 11.75 15.00
CA PRO A 798 -23.07 12.00 15.46
C PRO A 798 -24.04 10.86 15.20
N GLY A 799 -23.72 10.00 14.23
CA GLY A 799 -24.51 8.84 13.85
C GLY A 799 -23.92 7.52 14.31
N THR A 800 -24.66 6.46 14.13
CA THR A 800 -24.14 5.11 14.30
C THR A 800 -23.31 4.71 13.09
N SER A 801 -22.42 3.72 13.24
CA SER A 801 -21.67 3.15 12.10
C SER A 801 -22.57 2.49 11.05
N ASP A 802 -23.88 2.39 11.29
CA ASP A 802 -24.89 1.90 10.36
C ASP A 802 -25.12 2.86 9.18
N GLU A 803 -24.89 4.15 9.39
CA GLU A 803 -25.19 5.21 8.42
C GLU A 803 -24.02 5.52 7.50
N ASP A 804 -24.35 6.04 6.32
CA ASP A 804 -23.40 6.51 5.32
C ASP A 804 -23.11 8.01 5.54
N ASP A 805 -22.19 8.30 6.46
CA ASP A 805 -21.78 9.65 6.80
C ASP A 805 -20.39 9.97 6.25
N ASP A 806 -20.28 11.09 5.52
CA ASP A 806 -19.08 11.62 4.92
C ASP A 806 -18.54 12.90 5.63
N SER A 807 -18.98 13.20 6.86
CA SER A 807 -18.52 14.39 7.58
C SER A 807 -17.00 14.34 7.84
N TYR A 808 -16.35 15.49 7.57
CA TYR A 808 -14.89 15.62 7.70
C TYR A 808 -14.44 15.94 9.13
N ASN A 809 -15.29 16.58 9.92
CA ASN A 809 -14.95 17.06 11.26
C ASN A 809 -14.94 15.98 12.36
N THR A 810 -15.18 14.72 11.98
CA THR A 810 -15.15 13.55 12.87
C THR A 810 -13.84 12.80 12.85
N THR A 811 -12.89 13.15 11.97
CA THR A 811 -11.58 12.52 11.88
C THR A 811 -10.47 13.47 12.24
N ILE A 812 -9.44 12.97 12.93
CA ILE A 812 -8.24 13.75 13.25
C ILE A 812 -7.41 13.89 11.97
N PRO A 813 -7.08 15.11 11.53
CA PRO A 813 -6.43 15.35 10.24
C PRO A 813 -4.91 15.12 10.26
N PHE A 814 -4.36 14.50 11.30
CA PHE A 814 -2.93 14.27 11.45
C PHE A 814 -2.65 12.92 12.13
N GLN A 815 -1.42 12.48 12.03
CA GLN A 815 -0.85 11.37 12.80
C GLN A 815 0.26 11.88 13.71
N VAL A 816 0.48 11.22 14.85
CA VAL A 816 1.69 11.38 15.65
C VAL A 816 2.90 10.93 14.83
N ALA A 817 3.99 11.67 14.87
CA ALA A 817 5.06 11.56 13.90
C ALA A 817 6.47 11.55 14.53
N TYR A 818 6.67 10.78 15.60
CA TYR A 818 8.01 10.37 16.02
C TYR A 818 8.62 9.38 15.01
N ALA A 819 7.76 8.55 14.41
CA ALA A 819 8.10 7.66 13.31
C ALA A 819 7.16 7.88 12.12
N VAL A 820 7.72 7.80 10.91
CA VAL A 820 6.99 7.91 9.64
C VAL A 820 7.52 6.93 8.61
N SER A 821 6.77 6.69 7.53
CA SER A 821 7.28 5.89 6.43
C SER A 821 8.36 6.64 5.63
N ILE A 822 9.30 5.91 5.04
CA ILE A 822 10.35 6.47 4.19
C ILE A 822 9.74 7.30 3.05
N HIS A 823 8.62 6.85 2.47
CA HIS A 823 7.89 7.59 1.43
C HIS A 823 7.36 8.95 1.92
N LYS A 824 6.83 9.01 3.16
CA LYS A 824 6.36 10.29 3.74
C LYS A 824 7.49 11.24 4.11
N ALA A 825 8.70 10.72 4.34
CA ALA A 825 9.89 11.53 4.59
C ALA A 825 10.52 12.12 3.32
N GLN A 826 10.03 11.75 2.14
CA GLN A 826 10.53 12.29 0.87
C GLN A 826 10.31 13.81 0.80
N GLY A 827 11.30 14.55 0.33
CA GLY A 827 11.30 16.02 0.35
C GLY A 827 11.57 16.66 1.71
N LEU A 828 11.58 15.89 2.82
CA LEU A 828 11.86 16.36 4.17
C LEU A 828 13.31 16.06 4.58
N GLU A 829 13.81 16.79 5.57
CA GLU A 829 15.17 16.66 6.11
C GLU A 829 15.14 16.77 7.63
N TYR A 830 16.05 16.05 8.30
CA TYR A 830 16.11 16.01 9.76
C TYR A 830 17.56 16.06 10.26
N GLU A 831 17.76 16.58 11.46
CA GLU A 831 19.09 16.62 12.07
C GLU A 831 19.60 15.21 12.38
N SER A 832 18.71 14.36 12.93
CA SER A 832 18.98 12.97 13.27
C SER A 832 17.96 12.05 12.58
N VAL A 833 18.45 10.98 11.98
CA VAL A 833 17.61 9.96 11.33
C VAL A 833 17.97 8.58 11.85
N LYS A 834 16.97 7.87 12.34
CA LYS A 834 17.03 6.45 12.66
C LYS A 834 16.22 5.68 11.62
N ILE A 835 16.80 4.65 11.05
CA ILE A 835 16.12 3.80 10.05
C ILE A 835 15.92 2.43 10.68
N VAL A 836 14.72 1.87 10.57
CA VAL A 836 14.40 0.54 11.10
C VAL A 836 14.09 -0.38 9.93
N ILE A 837 14.84 -1.46 9.82
CA ILE A 837 14.65 -2.51 8.82
C ILE A 837 14.63 -3.85 9.55
N THR A 838 13.55 -4.61 9.38
CA THR A 838 13.38 -5.94 9.97
C THR A 838 13.35 -7.00 8.89
N ASP A 839 13.54 -8.26 9.26
CA ASP A 839 13.51 -9.39 8.31
C ASP A 839 12.18 -9.49 7.56
N ALA A 840 11.07 -9.06 8.21
CA ALA A 840 9.73 -9.06 7.61
C ALA A 840 9.56 -8.10 6.41
N ASN A 841 10.51 -7.18 6.20
CA ASN A 841 10.43 -6.17 5.14
C ASN A 841 11.75 -5.91 4.41
N GLU A 842 12.74 -6.79 4.56
CA GLU A 842 14.01 -6.66 3.86
C GLU A 842 13.86 -6.72 2.33
N ASP A 843 12.90 -7.51 1.84
CA ASP A 843 12.60 -7.64 0.41
C ASP A 843 12.00 -6.37 -0.19
N ASP A 844 11.38 -5.51 0.65
CA ASP A 844 10.79 -4.24 0.22
C ASP A 844 11.83 -3.11 0.10
N VAL A 845 13.09 -3.36 0.50
CA VAL A 845 14.15 -2.34 0.52
C VAL A 845 14.90 -2.32 -0.80
N SER A 846 14.37 -1.56 -1.77
CA SER A 846 15.10 -1.26 -3.01
C SER A 846 16.24 -0.27 -2.78
N HIS A 847 17.17 -0.20 -3.74
CA HIS A 847 18.24 0.81 -3.74
C HIS A 847 17.71 2.23 -3.56
N SER A 848 16.65 2.60 -4.29
CA SER A 848 16.06 3.94 -4.20
C SER A 848 15.41 4.23 -2.83
N ILE A 849 14.80 3.23 -2.20
CA ILE A 849 14.24 3.35 -0.84
C ILE A 849 15.38 3.55 0.17
N PHE A 850 16.42 2.71 0.11
CA PHE A 850 17.56 2.81 1.02
C PHE A 850 18.30 4.13 0.86
N TYR A 851 18.62 4.52 -0.38
CA TYR A 851 19.28 5.80 -0.69
C TYR A 851 18.44 7.00 -0.22
N THR A 852 17.12 6.98 -0.48
CA THR A 852 16.24 8.03 -0.01
C THR A 852 16.24 8.14 1.51
N ALA A 853 16.19 7.01 2.24
CA ALA A 853 16.18 7.01 3.69
C ALA A 853 17.47 7.59 4.29
N VAL A 854 18.64 7.12 3.85
CA VAL A 854 19.94 7.57 4.40
C VAL A 854 20.22 9.04 4.11
N THR A 855 19.73 9.56 2.99
CA THR A 855 19.91 10.96 2.58
C THR A 855 18.98 11.94 3.29
N ARG A 856 18.09 11.48 4.19
CA ARG A 856 17.27 12.39 5.04
C ARG A 856 18.06 12.98 6.21
N ALA A 857 19.17 12.36 6.61
CA ALA A 857 19.99 12.79 7.73
C ALA A 857 20.83 14.02 7.37
N ARG A 858 20.86 15.04 8.26
CA ARG A 858 21.80 16.18 8.14
C ARG A 858 23.06 16.02 8.97
N LYS A 859 22.95 15.40 10.18
CA LYS A 859 24.09 15.26 11.10
C LYS A 859 24.29 13.85 11.63
N HIS A 860 23.20 13.17 12.01
CA HIS A 860 23.26 11.87 12.66
C HIS A 860 22.43 10.85 11.88
N LEU A 861 23.06 9.70 11.64
CA LEU A 861 22.42 8.56 10.98
C LEU A 861 22.62 7.31 11.84
N LYS A 862 21.58 6.53 12.05
CA LYS A 862 21.67 5.20 12.65
C LYS A 862 20.68 4.26 11.97
N ILE A 863 21.13 3.07 11.61
CA ILE A 863 20.34 2.03 10.96
C ILE A 863 20.19 0.87 11.94
N PHE A 864 18.97 0.52 12.29
CA PHE A 864 18.64 -0.55 13.22
C PHE A 864 18.17 -1.77 12.41
N TRP A 865 18.95 -2.83 12.44
CA TRP A 865 18.73 -4.10 11.76
C TRP A 865 19.54 -5.21 12.39
N THR A 866 19.33 -6.47 11.99
CA THR A 866 20.24 -7.57 12.36
C THR A 866 21.40 -7.64 11.37
N PRO A 867 22.52 -8.31 11.71
CA PRO A 867 23.62 -8.53 10.77
C PRO A 867 23.18 -9.27 9.50
N GLU A 868 22.27 -10.22 9.64
CA GLU A 868 21.72 -11.03 8.56
C GLU A 868 20.86 -10.15 7.62
N THR A 869 19.97 -9.34 8.20
CA THR A 869 19.16 -8.36 7.43
C THR A 869 20.06 -7.35 6.73
N GLN A 870 21.10 -6.83 7.41
CA GLN A 870 22.06 -5.93 6.77
C GLN A 870 22.68 -6.58 5.52
N GLN A 871 23.18 -7.80 5.67
CA GLN A 871 23.83 -8.51 4.56
C GLN A 871 22.84 -8.79 3.43
N SER A 872 21.64 -9.24 3.75
CA SER A 872 20.58 -9.52 2.77
C SER A 872 20.20 -8.26 1.98
N VAL A 873 19.94 -7.15 2.66
CA VAL A 873 19.61 -5.86 2.02
C VAL A 873 20.75 -5.39 1.12
N LEU A 874 21.99 -5.35 1.62
CA LEU A 874 23.11 -4.86 0.82
C LEU A 874 23.38 -5.72 -0.41
N ASN A 875 23.23 -7.04 -0.32
CA ASN A 875 23.43 -7.96 -1.45
C ASN A 875 22.34 -7.83 -2.52
N LYS A 876 21.13 -7.40 -2.14
CA LYS A 876 19.99 -7.20 -3.05
C LYS A 876 20.00 -5.81 -3.74
N LEU A 877 20.84 -4.87 -3.26
CA LEU A 877 20.90 -3.55 -3.88
C LEU A 877 21.33 -3.66 -5.35
N SER A 878 20.53 -3.14 -6.24
CA SER A 878 20.82 -3.10 -7.68
C SER A 878 20.33 -1.81 -8.30
N LYS A 879 21.09 -1.26 -9.25
CA LYS A 879 20.64 -0.10 -10.02
C LYS A 879 19.62 -0.53 -11.04
N LYS A 880 18.49 0.13 -11.08
CA LYS A 880 17.59 0.02 -12.21
C LYS A 880 18.25 0.61 -13.45
N THR A 881 18.33 -0.14 -14.53
CA THR A 881 18.86 0.32 -15.82
C THR A 881 17.75 0.35 -16.85
N ASN A 882 17.53 1.49 -17.48
CA ASN A 882 16.55 1.65 -18.55
C ASN A 882 17.17 1.45 -19.95
N THR A 883 18.44 1.04 -20.04
CA THR A 883 19.18 0.93 -21.32
C THR A 883 18.42 0.08 -22.32
N LYS A 884 17.90 -1.06 -21.91
CA LYS A 884 17.11 -1.97 -22.75
C LYS A 884 15.83 -1.31 -23.26
N ASP A 885 15.06 -0.70 -22.37
CA ASP A 885 13.82 -0.02 -22.72
C ASP A 885 14.08 1.14 -23.68
N VAL A 886 15.15 1.91 -23.47
CA VAL A 886 15.58 2.99 -24.35
C VAL A 886 15.93 2.46 -25.74
N HIS A 887 16.70 1.38 -25.84
CA HIS A 887 17.06 0.79 -27.13
C HIS A 887 15.84 0.29 -27.90
N LEU A 888 14.93 -0.41 -27.21
CA LEU A 888 13.70 -0.91 -27.82
C LEU A 888 12.80 0.24 -28.25
N LEU A 889 12.64 1.29 -27.43
CA LEU A 889 11.85 2.46 -27.75
C LEU A 889 12.38 3.18 -28.99
N LYS A 890 13.72 3.38 -29.10
CA LYS A 890 14.37 3.93 -30.30
C LYS A 890 14.08 3.09 -31.52
N ALA A 891 14.30 1.79 -31.44
CA ALA A 891 14.15 0.88 -32.57
C ALA A 891 12.70 0.69 -33.04
N ARG A 892 11.70 0.92 -32.16
CA ARG A 892 10.29 0.72 -32.47
C ARG A 892 9.57 2.00 -32.86
N CYS A 893 9.86 3.10 -32.19
CA CYS A 893 9.18 4.38 -32.40
C CYS A 893 9.95 5.33 -33.30
N GLY A 894 11.14 4.98 -33.81
CA GLY A 894 11.95 5.82 -34.67
C GLY A 894 12.51 7.08 -33.98
N LEU A 895 12.72 7.00 -32.66
CA LEU A 895 13.11 8.11 -31.79
C LEU A 895 14.63 8.32 -31.71
#